data_497a384dc5f917b5b3056416a7340920
#
_entry.id   497a384dc5f917b5b3056416a7340920
#
_cell.length_a   1.000
_cell.length_b   1.000
_cell.length_c   1.000
_cell.angle_alpha   90.00
_cell.angle_beta   90.00
_cell.angle_gamma   90.00
#
_symmetry.space_group_name_H-M   'P 1'
#
loop_
_entity.id
_entity.type
_entity.pdbx_description
1 polymer ?
#
loop_
_entity_poly.entity_id
_entity_poly.type
_entity_poly.pdbx_seq_one_letter_code
_entity_poly.pdbx_strand_id
1 'polypeptide(L)'
;MRREIGAVLVTSISFAGISPACAQCCDHILMMDDSYGDGWNGGSLQVLINGSPIGPFAATGSGSDTTFQVCNGDALELIYTPLDYENENSYMLFDQWGNIVFADGPTPATGSVYTGTGDCTQVPAPGTMPSAALPIDTSDCVLADNSLVPGTGIDPGCASYQGGDIWFALPVPSSGNVVVSTADTGGLNDTGIALWTGPDHFNLSPAGCDDDSGPGYFSLMLASELPLGDTLWIQAFGYGGGTGAFELCVTDPGTVTLESSELPIVMINTLGQTIVDDPKIDALMEIKYNGPGNLTYVTDPANVYNGHIGIEIRGASSAGYPQRPYGFETRDPLGANLNVSLLGMPSENDWVLLSNFNDRSLIRNQLASAIAEGMGQYAPRMHLCEVLIDSSYKGIYVFGEKIKRDNGRVDIATLTGSENSGDDLTGGYILTQNYWDANNSFESNYTPIDHPTFDVHFIYYYPQPDTITQPQRSYIAEYVDSLETALYSVDFADTSVGYRKHMDVKSFIDYFLVNEVSRNNDGFKKSVFFHKDKNSNGGKLKAGPVWDFDWAWKNIASCSIFEATDGSGWAHLINDCFTDNYSCGWYVRLLQDSTFNNELRCAYDDYRTNVLDTANLFAYIDSVGLLVQNAQARHFQKWPILGVSGPAPEVNACAITYAAELDTLKAWIAQRLDWLDANIPGVCSNAGMNGPEAVGSLSCFPNPSTGTFHFQGFVAGSGPLVFTIHDVAWREMDRIVLSPGQIAFDRTLVRSGTYFFTLNDGGHLLQKGKLVVL
;
A
#
# COMPACT_ATOMS: atom_id res chain seq x y z
N MET A 1 10.36 60.91 -18.10
CA MET A 1 9.33 61.98 -18.22
C MET A 1 8.45 61.88 -16.98
N ARG A 2 8.58 62.84 -16.10
CA ARG A 2 7.68 63.01 -14.94
C ARG A 2 6.31 63.46 -15.42
N ARG A 3 5.23 62.94 -14.86
CA ARG A 3 3.94 63.58 -14.83
C ARG A 3 3.39 63.62 -13.43
N GLU A 4 3.04 64.84 -13.07
CA GLU A 4 2.66 65.28 -11.72
C GLU A 4 1.25 64.78 -11.33
N ILE A 5 1.10 64.59 -10.03
CA ILE A 5 -0.16 64.26 -9.36
C ILE A 5 -0.81 65.60 -8.97
N GLY A 6 -1.98 65.84 -9.54
CA GLY A 6 -2.85 66.96 -9.13
C GLY A 6 -3.68 66.55 -7.92
N ALA A 7 -3.49 67.27 -6.83
CA ALA A 7 -4.34 67.15 -5.64
C ALA A 7 -5.66 67.91 -5.84
N VAL A 8 -6.78 67.21 -5.71
CA VAL A 8 -8.10 67.85 -5.61
C VAL A 8 -8.49 67.94 -4.13
N LEU A 9 -8.58 69.18 -3.66
CA LEU A 9 -9.04 69.51 -2.32
C LEU A 9 -10.59 69.38 -2.31
N VAL A 10 -11.14 68.42 -1.55
CA VAL A 10 -12.60 68.36 -1.29
C VAL A 10 -12.84 68.88 0.12
N THR A 11 -13.47 70.01 0.21
CA THR A 11 -13.97 70.64 1.45
C THR A 11 -15.11 69.82 2.04
N SER A 12 -14.91 69.35 3.25
CA SER A 12 -15.93 68.67 4.07
C SER A 12 -16.95 69.65 4.60
N ILE A 13 -18.20 69.46 4.22
CA ILE A 13 -19.35 70.08 4.91
C ILE A 13 -19.86 69.03 5.90
N SER A 14 -19.69 69.32 7.19
CA SER A 14 -20.26 68.50 8.25
C SER A 14 -21.77 68.80 8.38
N PHE A 15 -22.57 67.83 7.98
CA PHE A 15 -23.96 67.75 8.46
C PHE A 15 -24.04 66.78 9.63
N ALA A 16 -24.22 67.28 10.82
CA ALA A 16 -24.58 66.51 11.98
C ALA A 16 -26.08 66.10 11.83
N GLY A 17 -26.29 64.96 11.18
CA GLY A 17 -27.58 64.26 11.22
C GLY A 17 -27.39 63.05 12.14
N ILE A 18 -28.06 63.06 13.29
CA ILE A 18 -28.21 61.86 14.14
C ILE A 18 -29.11 60.92 13.35
N SER A 19 -28.50 59.99 12.58
CA SER A 19 -29.19 58.79 12.13
C SER A 19 -29.29 57.88 13.32
N PRO A 20 -30.44 57.20 13.58
CA PRO A 20 -30.44 56.12 14.52
C PRO A 20 -29.47 55.06 14.02
N ALA A 21 -28.56 54.66 14.90
CA ALA A 21 -27.67 53.57 14.60
C ALA A 21 -28.52 52.35 14.18
N CYS A 22 -28.46 52.04 12.88
CA CYS A 22 -29.05 50.79 12.41
C CYS A 22 -28.28 49.69 13.13
N ALA A 23 -28.92 48.91 13.98
CA ALA A 23 -28.28 47.79 14.65
C ALA A 23 -27.69 46.88 13.52
N GLN A 24 -26.39 46.63 13.60
CA GLN A 24 -25.76 45.70 12.69
C GLN A 24 -26.29 44.31 12.98
N CYS A 25 -26.87 43.66 11.99
CA CYS A 25 -27.42 42.32 12.12
C CYS A 25 -26.59 41.34 11.26
N CYS A 26 -26.46 40.12 11.73
CA CYS A 26 -25.71 39.07 11.06
C CYS A 26 -26.49 37.75 11.08
N ASP A 27 -26.16 36.88 10.14
CA ASP A 27 -26.76 35.56 10.05
C ASP A 27 -26.06 34.60 11.04
N HIS A 28 -26.88 33.84 11.74
CA HIS A 28 -26.47 32.69 12.55
C HIS A 28 -27.01 31.43 11.90
N ILE A 29 -26.22 30.36 11.91
CA ILE A 29 -26.60 29.06 11.35
C ILE A 29 -26.74 28.05 12.47
N LEU A 30 -27.88 27.39 12.54
CA LEU A 30 -28.14 26.29 13.42
C LEU A 30 -28.11 25.00 12.61
N MET A 31 -27.08 24.18 12.84
CA MET A 31 -26.95 22.82 12.29
C MET A 31 -27.50 21.83 13.33
N MET A 32 -28.27 20.87 12.86
CA MET A 32 -28.92 19.85 13.69
C MET A 32 -28.67 18.50 13.04
N ASP A 33 -28.09 17.57 13.80
CA ASP A 33 -27.71 16.24 13.32
C ASP A 33 -28.45 15.15 14.09
N ASP A 34 -28.69 14.05 13.41
CA ASP A 34 -29.24 12.81 13.93
C ASP A 34 -28.34 11.65 13.50
N SER A 35 -27.73 10.95 14.45
CA SER A 35 -26.72 9.91 14.16
C SER A 35 -27.32 8.61 13.63
N TYR A 36 -28.62 8.36 13.81
CA TYR A 36 -29.30 7.20 13.22
C TYR A 36 -29.87 7.49 11.83
N GLY A 37 -30.24 8.76 11.58
CA GLY A 37 -30.64 9.22 10.25
C GLY A 37 -32.14 9.20 9.98
N ASP A 38 -32.99 9.10 11.01
CA ASP A 38 -34.47 9.14 10.87
C ASP A 38 -35.09 10.44 11.40
N GLY A 39 -34.29 11.37 11.90
CA GLY A 39 -34.66 12.68 12.42
C GLY A 39 -34.91 12.65 13.93
N TRP A 40 -35.07 13.83 14.56
CA TRP A 40 -35.14 14.00 16.00
C TRP A 40 -36.40 13.43 16.69
N ASN A 41 -37.10 12.52 16.06
CA ASN A 41 -38.19 11.74 16.66
C ASN A 41 -39.14 12.51 17.61
N GLY A 42 -39.35 13.81 17.29
CA GLY A 42 -40.20 14.73 18.04
C GLY A 42 -39.48 15.66 19.02
N GLY A 43 -38.18 15.44 19.26
CA GLY A 43 -37.32 16.43 19.91
C GLY A 43 -37.28 17.74 19.11
N SER A 44 -37.07 18.88 19.76
CA SER A 44 -37.04 20.17 19.08
C SER A 44 -36.25 21.23 19.82
N LEU A 45 -35.63 22.15 19.04
CA LEU A 45 -34.92 23.32 19.56
C LEU A 45 -35.67 24.60 19.19
N GLN A 46 -35.97 25.42 20.16
CA GLN A 46 -36.56 26.73 19.99
C GLN A 46 -35.50 27.80 20.21
N VAL A 47 -35.40 28.77 19.30
CA VAL A 47 -34.56 29.93 19.42
C VAL A 47 -35.42 31.12 19.84
N LEU A 48 -35.00 31.88 20.86
CA LEU A 48 -35.63 33.14 21.24
C LEU A 48 -34.64 34.29 20.97
N ILE A 49 -35.11 35.30 20.23
CA ILE A 49 -34.40 36.57 20.06
C ILE A 49 -35.16 37.67 20.72
N ASN A 50 -34.56 38.30 21.72
CA ASN A 50 -35.24 39.27 22.60
C ASN A 50 -36.56 38.75 23.22
N GLY A 51 -36.58 37.44 23.54
CA GLY A 51 -37.74 36.76 24.04
C GLY A 51 -38.83 36.42 23.01
N SER A 52 -38.59 36.71 21.73
CA SER A 52 -39.52 36.38 20.66
C SER A 52 -39.09 35.04 20.03
N PRO A 53 -39.94 33.99 19.98
CA PRO A 53 -39.58 32.68 19.49
C PRO A 53 -39.53 32.62 17.96
N ILE A 54 -38.52 31.92 17.46
CA ILE A 54 -38.40 31.42 16.07
C ILE A 54 -38.23 29.90 16.11
N GLY A 55 -38.75 29.18 15.12
CA GLY A 55 -38.84 27.72 15.16
C GLY A 55 -40.18 27.24 15.71
N PRO A 56 -40.31 26.04 16.32
CA PRO A 56 -39.21 25.13 16.68
C PRO A 56 -38.54 24.46 15.47
N PHE A 57 -37.26 24.15 15.64
CA PHE A 57 -36.41 23.46 14.69
C PHE A 57 -36.11 22.03 15.13
N ALA A 58 -35.93 21.13 14.20
CA ALA A 58 -35.53 19.74 14.43
C ALA A 58 -34.86 19.18 13.20
N ALA A 59 -33.93 18.22 13.38
CA ALA A 59 -33.32 17.50 12.25
C ALA A 59 -34.37 16.64 11.52
N THR A 60 -34.26 16.58 10.21
CA THR A 60 -35.03 15.70 9.35
C THR A 60 -34.04 14.77 8.61
N GLY A 61 -34.25 13.43 8.73
CA GLY A 61 -33.25 12.48 8.28
C GLY A 61 -31.96 12.60 9.11
N SER A 62 -30.81 12.41 8.51
CA SER A 62 -29.52 12.49 9.19
C SER A 62 -29.09 13.88 9.65
N GLY A 63 -29.77 14.95 9.21
CA GLY A 63 -29.47 16.32 9.62
C GLY A 63 -30.25 17.37 8.84
N SER A 64 -30.27 18.59 9.34
CA SER A 64 -30.79 19.78 8.66
C SER A 64 -30.19 21.04 9.26
N ASP A 65 -30.10 22.10 8.47
CA ASP A 65 -29.67 23.41 8.90
C ASP A 65 -30.73 24.47 8.75
N THR A 66 -30.59 25.54 9.49
CA THR A 66 -31.47 26.73 9.37
C THR A 66 -30.66 27.98 9.70
N THR A 67 -30.97 29.07 8.96
CA THR A 67 -30.31 30.37 9.15
C THR A 67 -31.31 31.37 9.67
N PHE A 68 -30.89 32.19 10.64
CA PHE A 68 -31.68 33.28 11.18
C PHE A 68 -30.81 34.50 11.52
N GLN A 69 -31.40 35.69 11.52
CA GLN A 69 -30.69 36.93 11.80
C GLN A 69 -30.72 37.29 13.28
N VAL A 70 -29.55 37.69 13.82
CA VAL A 70 -29.38 38.25 15.15
C VAL A 70 -28.71 39.62 14.99
N CYS A 71 -29.15 40.63 15.76
CA CYS A 71 -28.51 41.95 15.70
C CYS A 71 -27.64 42.18 16.93
N ASN A 72 -26.68 43.11 16.81
CA ASN A 72 -25.83 43.48 17.94
C ASN A 72 -26.64 43.87 19.19
N GLY A 73 -26.37 43.17 20.29
CA GLY A 73 -27.01 43.38 21.57
C GLY A 73 -28.34 42.66 21.73
N ASP A 74 -28.83 41.92 20.74
CA ASP A 74 -29.99 41.07 20.88
C ASP A 74 -29.73 39.97 21.92
N ALA A 75 -30.69 39.76 22.84
CA ALA A 75 -30.65 38.63 23.75
C ALA A 75 -31.01 37.34 22.97
N LEU A 76 -30.12 36.37 23.00
CA LEU A 76 -30.30 35.07 22.35
C LEU A 76 -30.43 33.98 23.38
N GLU A 77 -31.46 33.14 23.26
CA GLU A 77 -31.69 32.00 24.14
C GLU A 77 -32.07 30.77 23.28
N LEU A 78 -31.51 29.61 23.60
CA LEU A 78 -31.89 28.32 23.01
C LEU A 78 -32.57 27.47 24.06
N ILE A 79 -33.72 26.87 23.68
CA ILE A 79 -34.51 25.99 24.56
C ILE A 79 -34.67 24.65 23.84
N TYR A 80 -34.10 23.61 24.42
CA TYR A 80 -34.25 22.26 23.88
C TYR A 80 -35.39 21.52 24.60
N THR A 81 -36.25 20.90 23.79
CA THR A 81 -37.39 20.08 24.27
C THR A 81 -37.16 18.64 23.79
N PRO A 82 -36.88 17.70 24.73
CA PRO A 82 -36.61 16.31 24.38
C PRO A 82 -37.92 15.55 24.12
N LEU A 83 -37.79 14.42 23.37
CA LEU A 83 -38.85 13.42 23.27
C LEU A 83 -38.24 12.00 23.23
N ASP A 84 -38.19 11.32 22.08
CA ASP A 84 -37.70 9.96 21.96
C ASP A 84 -36.30 9.94 21.31
N TYR A 85 -35.43 8.95 21.65
CA TYR A 85 -34.13 8.69 21.08
C TYR A 85 -33.10 9.83 21.17
N GLU A 86 -33.10 10.54 22.31
CA GLU A 86 -32.25 11.72 22.56
C GLU A 86 -30.75 11.49 22.44
N ASN A 87 -30.29 10.23 22.56
CA ASN A 87 -28.88 9.85 22.41
C ASN A 87 -28.37 9.96 20.95
N GLU A 88 -29.25 10.25 20.01
CA GLU A 88 -28.94 10.39 18.59
C GLU A 88 -28.86 11.86 18.14
N ASN A 89 -29.42 12.76 18.96
CA ASN A 89 -29.61 14.17 18.68
C ASN A 89 -28.40 14.99 19.07
N SER A 90 -27.91 15.83 18.15
CA SER A 90 -26.90 16.85 18.42
C SER A 90 -27.17 18.12 17.61
N TYR A 91 -26.63 19.25 18.04
CA TYR A 91 -26.73 20.49 17.30
C TYR A 91 -25.61 21.47 17.64
N MET A 92 -25.32 22.35 16.66
CA MET A 92 -24.34 23.42 16.78
C MET A 92 -24.94 24.74 16.26
N LEU A 93 -24.73 25.81 17.02
CA LEU A 93 -25.05 27.16 16.61
C LEU A 93 -23.76 27.86 16.17
N PHE A 94 -23.71 28.38 14.96
CA PHE A 94 -22.61 29.13 14.42
C PHE A 94 -22.98 30.61 14.26
N ASP A 95 -22.00 31.49 14.42
CA ASP A 95 -22.10 32.89 13.98
C ASP A 95 -21.90 33.02 12.46
N GLN A 96 -22.00 34.24 11.95
CA GLN A 96 -21.82 34.54 10.52
C GLN A 96 -20.42 34.20 9.98
N TRP A 97 -19.46 33.92 10.84
CA TRP A 97 -18.09 33.63 10.46
C TRP A 97 -17.74 32.14 10.58
N GLY A 98 -18.68 31.34 11.13
CA GLY A 98 -18.50 29.92 11.36
C GLY A 98 -17.88 29.58 12.73
N ASN A 99 -17.81 30.54 13.67
CA ASN A 99 -17.44 30.20 15.03
C ASN A 99 -18.60 29.47 15.70
N ILE A 100 -18.30 28.41 16.45
CA ILE A 100 -19.28 27.73 17.29
C ILE A 100 -19.64 28.64 18.45
N VAL A 101 -20.85 29.15 18.43
CA VAL A 101 -21.44 29.95 19.52
C VAL A 101 -21.88 29.02 20.66
N PHE A 102 -22.45 27.87 20.31
CA PHE A 102 -22.89 26.85 21.27
C PHE A 102 -23.01 25.49 20.55
N ALA A 103 -22.72 24.41 21.27
CA ALA A 103 -22.91 23.03 20.79
C ALA A 103 -23.39 22.15 21.94
N ASP A 104 -24.28 21.19 21.68
CA ASP A 104 -24.78 20.23 22.66
C ASP A 104 -25.18 18.91 21.98
N GLY A 105 -25.07 17.79 22.70
CA GLY A 105 -25.32 16.42 22.20
C GLY A 105 -24.06 15.55 22.23
N PRO A 106 -24.16 14.24 21.93
CA PRO A 106 -25.40 13.47 21.89
C PRO A 106 -26.10 13.46 23.26
N THR A 107 -27.41 13.37 23.28
CA THR A 107 -28.24 13.52 24.46
C THR A 107 -28.22 14.96 24.99
N PRO A 108 -28.77 15.92 24.24
CA PRO A 108 -28.74 17.33 24.65
C PRO A 108 -29.37 17.61 26.01
N ALA A 109 -28.86 18.62 26.71
CA ALA A 109 -29.47 19.12 27.94
C ALA A 109 -30.88 19.67 27.67
N THR A 110 -31.75 19.64 28.65
CA THR A 110 -33.16 20.01 28.48
C THR A 110 -33.48 21.38 29.04
N GLY A 111 -34.41 22.10 28.41
CA GLY A 111 -34.81 23.45 28.83
C GLY A 111 -33.96 24.55 28.21
N SER A 112 -33.74 25.65 28.93
CA SER A 112 -32.87 26.73 28.47
C SER A 112 -31.39 26.27 28.52
N VAL A 113 -30.82 25.97 27.37
CA VAL A 113 -29.51 25.35 27.24
C VAL A 113 -28.39 26.36 26.93
N TYR A 114 -28.78 27.50 26.36
CA TYR A 114 -27.87 28.59 26.07
C TYR A 114 -28.54 29.94 26.25
N THR A 115 -27.80 30.89 26.81
CA THR A 115 -28.19 32.31 26.86
C THR A 115 -26.98 33.18 26.55
N GLY A 116 -27.14 34.11 25.61
CA GLY A 116 -26.06 35.01 25.17
C GLY A 116 -26.58 36.30 24.57
N THR A 117 -25.70 37.08 24.01
CA THR A 117 -26.01 38.31 23.26
C THR A 117 -25.41 38.26 21.89
N GLY A 118 -26.15 38.67 20.85
CA GLY A 118 -25.67 38.79 19.50
C GLY A 118 -24.48 39.78 19.38
N ASP A 119 -23.41 39.37 18.78
CA ASP A 119 -22.25 40.22 18.43
C ASP A 119 -21.86 40.03 16.97
N CYS A 120 -22.26 40.98 16.14
CA CYS A 120 -21.95 40.98 14.69
C CYS A 120 -20.74 41.84 14.33
N THR A 121 -20.00 42.31 15.33
CA THR A 121 -18.88 43.23 15.13
C THR A 121 -17.52 42.56 15.06
N GLN A 122 -17.41 41.37 15.57
CA GLN A 122 -16.17 40.62 15.60
C GLN A 122 -15.89 40.01 14.22
N VAL A 123 -14.85 40.53 13.57
CA VAL A 123 -14.31 39.92 12.34
C VAL A 123 -13.16 39.00 12.76
N PRO A 124 -13.17 37.72 12.38
CA PRO A 124 -12.06 36.83 12.70
C PRO A 124 -10.72 37.39 12.18
N ALA A 125 -9.67 37.17 12.95
CA ALA A 125 -8.35 37.52 12.48
C ALA A 125 -7.97 36.65 11.27
N PRO A 126 -7.23 37.17 10.29
CA PRO A 126 -6.83 36.39 9.12
C PRO A 126 -6.12 35.08 9.51
N GLY A 127 -6.53 33.98 8.92
CA GLY A 127 -5.97 32.66 9.14
C GLY A 127 -6.48 31.94 10.41
N THR A 128 -7.32 32.54 11.23
CA THR A 128 -7.74 31.90 12.49
C THR A 128 -8.94 30.96 12.32
N MET A 129 -9.55 30.89 11.15
CA MET A 129 -10.69 30.01 10.85
C MET A 129 -10.92 29.92 9.34
N PRO A 130 -11.70 28.93 8.88
CA PRO A 130 -11.96 28.74 7.44
C PRO A 130 -12.56 29.96 6.73
N SER A 131 -13.48 30.70 7.38
CA SER A 131 -14.09 31.92 6.80
C SER A 131 -13.12 33.09 6.63
N ALA A 132 -12.01 33.08 7.38
CA ALA A 132 -10.95 34.06 7.33
C ALA A 132 -9.62 33.45 6.86
N ALA A 133 -9.67 32.32 6.19
CA ALA A 133 -8.50 31.61 5.68
C ALA A 133 -7.60 32.52 4.82
N LEU A 134 -6.31 32.41 5.01
CA LEU A 134 -5.32 33.16 4.24
C LEU A 134 -5.30 32.64 2.79
N PRO A 135 -5.39 33.50 1.77
CA PRO A 135 -5.22 33.07 0.40
C PRO A 135 -3.80 32.58 0.19
N ILE A 136 -3.66 31.44 -0.47
CA ILE A 136 -2.37 30.88 -0.89
C ILE A 136 -2.48 30.41 -2.35
N ASP A 137 -1.37 30.42 -3.09
CA ASP A 137 -1.33 29.95 -4.46
C ASP A 137 -0.35 28.79 -4.59
N THR A 138 -0.50 28.00 -5.65
CA THR A 138 0.50 26.97 -5.98
C THR A 138 1.82 27.62 -6.35
N SER A 139 2.93 27.15 -5.82
CA SER A 139 4.26 27.78 -5.83
C SER A 139 4.56 28.73 -4.67
N ASP A 140 3.64 28.95 -3.76
CA ASP A 140 3.92 29.76 -2.58
C ASP A 140 4.53 28.91 -1.46
N CYS A 141 5.54 29.47 -0.80
CA CYS A 141 5.99 29.06 0.52
C CYS A 141 5.81 30.25 1.48
N VAL A 142 5.07 30.05 2.53
CA VAL A 142 4.72 31.11 3.50
C VAL A 142 5.20 30.74 4.89
N LEU A 143 5.74 31.73 5.60
CA LEU A 143 6.04 31.57 7.02
C LEU A 143 4.74 31.71 7.81
N ALA A 144 4.37 30.69 8.54
CA ALA A 144 3.24 30.67 9.45
C ALA A 144 3.72 30.62 10.90
N ASP A 145 2.95 31.20 11.83
CA ASP A 145 3.25 31.17 13.26
C ASP A 145 1.94 31.03 14.04
N ASN A 146 1.76 29.89 14.69
CA ASN A 146 0.56 29.57 15.44
C ASN A 146 0.63 29.94 16.93
N SER A 147 1.70 30.62 17.39
CA SER A 147 1.94 30.92 18.81
C SER A 147 0.81 31.71 19.49
N LEU A 148 0.03 32.46 18.72
CA LEU A 148 -1.05 33.33 19.23
C LEU A 148 -2.42 32.99 18.64
N VAL A 149 -2.53 31.86 17.95
CA VAL A 149 -3.78 31.44 17.32
C VAL A 149 -4.54 30.51 18.27
N PRO A 150 -5.81 30.81 18.63
CA PRO A 150 -6.59 30.02 19.62
C PRO A 150 -7.13 28.83 18.87
N GLY A 151 -7.04 28.21 18.06
CA GLY A 151 -7.65 27.04 17.40
C GLY A 151 -9.17 27.15 17.20
N THR A 152 -9.63 26.60 16.10
CA THR A 152 -11.05 26.62 15.71
C THR A 152 -11.89 25.60 16.44
N GLY A 153 -11.29 24.54 17.03
CA GLY A 153 -11.98 23.36 17.53
C GLY A 153 -12.46 22.41 16.45
N ILE A 154 -12.17 22.67 15.18
CA ILE A 154 -12.42 21.73 14.08
C ILE A 154 -11.32 20.66 14.14
N ASP A 155 -11.65 19.52 14.76
CA ASP A 155 -10.70 18.41 14.93
C ASP A 155 -10.63 17.58 13.65
N PRO A 156 -9.46 17.50 12.99
CA PRO A 156 -9.28 16.67 11.82
C PRO A 156 -9.23 15.17 12.11
N GLY A 157 -9.20 14.77 13.38
CA GLY A 157 -9.11 13.38 13.81
C GLY A 157 -7.73 12.76 13.70
N CYS A 158 -6.68 13.57 13.56
CA CYS A 158 -5.29 13.10 13.45
C CYS A 158 -4.28 14.02 14.12
N ALA A 159 -2.99 13.66 14.12
CA ALA A 159 -1.86 14.46 14.57
C ALA A 159 -2.03 14.99 16.00
N SER A 160 -2.76 14.26 16.85
CA SER A 160 -3.05 14.65 18.23
C SER A 160 -3.50 16.13 18.35
N TYR A 161 -4.39 16.58 17.47
CA TYR A 161 -4.85 17.97 17.40
C TYR A 161 -5.33 18.51 18.76
N GLN A 162 -4.86 19.68 19.13
CA GLN A 162 -5.24 20.40 20.36
C GLN A 162 -5.45 21.91 20.15
N GLY A 163 -5.77 22.32 18.93
CA GLY A 163 -5.95 23.73 18.56
C GLY A 163 -4.67 24.38 18.05
N GLY A 164 -4.67 25.71 17.93
CA GLY A 164 -3.56 26.46 17.39
C GLY A 164 -3.41 26.33 15.87
N ASP A 165 -4.51 26.19 15.16
CA ASP A 165 -4.56 25.94 13.72
C ASP A 165 -4.64 27.24 12.92
N ILE A 166 -3.85 27.30 11.85
CA ILE A 166 -3.87 28.36 10.84
C ILE A 166 -4.52 27.80 9.57
N TRP A 167 -5.45 28.57 9.01
CA TRP A 167 -6.21 28.19 7.84
C TRP A 167 -5.77 28.93 6.59
N PHE A 168 -5.62 28.18 5.49
CA PHE A 168 -5.32 28.69 4.16
C PHE A 168 -6.40 28.24 3.19
N ALA A 169 -6.69 29.07 2.18
CA ALA A 169 -7.64 28.78 1.11
C ALA A 169 -6.89 28.78 -0.23
N LEU A 170 -6.90 27.65 -0.91
CA LEU A 170 -6.25 27.44 -2.19
C LEU A 170 -7.31 27.17 -3.26
N PRO A 171 -7.45 28.00 -4.31
CA PRO A 171 -8.22 27.61 -5.49
C PRO A 171 -7.61 26.33 -6.11
N VAL A 172 -8.43 25.30 -6.31
CA VAL A 172 -7.96 24.03 -6.89
C VAL A 172 -7.36 24.30 -8.27
N PRO A 173 -6.07 23.93 -8.50
CA PRO A 173 -5.41 24.18 -9.78
C PRO A 173 -6.00 23.33 -10.90
N SER A 174 -5.75 23.73 -12.15
CA SER A 174 -6.29 23.04 -13.33
C SER A 174 -5.83 21.57 -13.49
N SER A 175 -4.76 21.18 -12.80
CA SER A 175 -4.30 19.79 -12.71
C SER A 175 -5.20 18.93 -11.82
N GLY A 176 -5.94 19.54 -10.88
CA GLY A 176 -6.62 18.83 -9.79
C GLY A 176 -5.66 18.18 -8.79
N ASN A 177 -4.36 18.50 -8.82
CA ASN A 177 -3.36 17.92 -7.96
C ASN A 177 -2.65 19.00 -7.14
N VAL A 178 -2.45 18.74 -5.86
CA VAL A 178 -1.78 19.67 -4.93
C VAL A 178 -0.90 18.90 -3.98
N VAL A 179 0.31 19.38 -3.76
CA VAL A 179 1.19 18.94 -2.68
C VAL A 179 1.30 20.05 -1.66
N VAL A 180 1.00 19.73 -0.41
CA VAL A 180 1.16 20.65 0.74
C VAL A 180 2.20 20.07 1.66
N SER A 181 3.17 20.87 2.07
CA SER A 181 4.22 20.44 2.99
C SER A 181 4.54 21.53 4.01
N THR A 182 5.03 21.11 5.17
CA THR A 182 5.61 21.99 6.18
C THR A 182 7.10 21.75 6.31
N ALA A 183 7.82 22.76 6.83
CA ALA A 183 9.27 22.68 7.04
C ALA A 183 9.72 23.48 8.27
N ASP A 184 10.90 23.10 8.79
CA ASP A 184 11.53 23.73 9.94
C ASP A 184 12.02 25.15 9.62
N THR A 185 11.69 26.08 10.49
CA THR A 185 12.22 27.45 10.49
C THR A 185 12.94 27.82 11.80
N GLY A 186 13.13 26.80 12.68
CA GLY A 186 13.71 26.96 14.01
C GLY A 186 12.70 27.35 15.10
N GLY A 187 11.42 27.29 14.81
CA GLY A 187 10.31 27.54 15.74
C GLY A 187 9.61 26.28 16.21
N LEU A 188 8.70 25.78 15.42
CA LEU A 188 8.00 24.52 15.64
C LEU A 188 8.80 23.38 14.99
N ASN A 189 8.88 22.22 15.64
CA ASN A 189 9.67 21.08 15.19
C ASN A 189 8.82 19.86 14.81
N ASP A 190 7.49 19.99 14.95
CA ASP A 190 6.53 18.93 14.72
C ASP A 190 5.18 19.54 14.33
N THR A 191 4.63 19.17 13.17
CA THR A 191 3.43 19.79 12.59
C THR A 191 2.39 18.78 12.19
N GLY A 192 1.13 19.21 12.14
CA GLY A 192 0.03 18.51 11.50
C GLY A 192 -0.57 19.34 10.36
N ILE A 193 -0.95 18.71 9.28
CA ILE A 193 -1.73 19.29 8.18
C ILE A 193 -3.02 18.49 8.01
N ALA A 194 -4.14 19.19 7.88
CA ALA A 194 -5.38 18.59 7.39
C ALA A 194 -5.88 19.33 6.15
N LEU A 195 -6.39 18.59 5.19
CA LEU A 195 -6.98 19.10 3.96
C LEU A 195 -8.49 18.88 3.99
N TRP A 196 -9.21 19.91 3.56
CA TRP A 196 -10.67 19.93 3.57
C TRP A 196 -11.18 20.38 2.20
N THR A 197 -12.23 19.73 1.73
CA THR A 197 -12.97 20.10 0.52
C THR A 197 -14.41 20.48 0.89
N GLY A 198 -15.08 21.27 0.06
CA GLY A 198 -16.47 21.63 0.27
C GLY A 198 -16.85 22.86 -0.56
N PRO A 199 -18.15 23.11 -0.74
CA PRO A 199 -18.62 24.24 -1.52
C PRO A 199 -18.35 25.59 -0.83
N ASP A 200 -18.23 25.60 0.49
CA ASP A 200 -17.93 26.78 1.29
C ASP A 200 -17.34 26.38 2.68
N HIS A 201 -16.99 27.38 3.47
CA HIS A 201 -16.34 27.18 4.77
C HIS A 201 -17.27 26.62 5.89
N PHE A 202 -18.57 26.51 5.66
CA PHE A 202 -19.51 25.87 6.58
C PHE A 202 -19.67 24.36 6.29
N ASN A 203 -19.44 23.95 5.06
CA ASN A 203 -19.68 22.60 4.57
C ASN A 203 -18.37 21.92 4.20
N LEU A 204 -17.46 21.79 5.18
CA LEU A 204 -16.16 21.17 4.99
C LEU A 204 -16.25 19.65 5.17
N SER A 205 -15.68 18.93 4.25
CA SER A 205 -15.46 17.47 4.32
C SER A 205 -13.98 17.18 4.38
N PRO A 206 -13.52 16.27 5.27
CA PRO A 206 -12.11 15.93 5.36
C PRO A 206 -11.63 15.25 4.06
N ALA A 207 -10.53 15.75 3.50
CA ALA A 207 -9.90 15.21 2.31
C ALA A 207 -8.56 14.47 2.63
N GLY A 208 -8.09 14.58 3.86
CA GLY A 208 -6.91 13.89 4.36
C GLY A 208 -6.24 14.65 5.50
N CYS A 209 -5.34 13.95 6.18
CA CYS A 209 -4.58 14.51 7.29
C CYS A 209 -3.22 13.79 7.41
N ASP A 210 -2.19 14.53 7.84
CA ASP A 210 -0.82 14.03 7.98
C ASP A 210 -0.06 14.78 9.07
N ASP A 211 0.89 14.07 9.72
CA ASP A 211 1.83 14.68 10.68
C ASP A 211 3.31 14.43 10.36
N ASP A 212 3.70 13.23 9.96
CA ASP A 212 5.10 12.79 9.90
C ASP A 212 5.58 12.36 8.50
N SER A 213 4.82 12.58 7.42
CA SER A 213 5.22 12.11 6.08
C SER A 213 6.28 12.99 5.41
N GLY A 214 6.55 14.16 5.95
CA GLY A 214 7.62 15.07 5.50
C GLY A 214 8.98 14.77 6.14
N PRO A 215 10.01 15.57 5.86
CA PRO A 215 11.33 15.43 6.47
C PRO A 215 11.31 15.72 7.98
N GLY A 216 11.82 14.84 8.80
CA GLY A 216 11.78 14.94 10.26
C GLY A 216 10.38 14.60 10.80
N TYR A 217 9.78 15.49 11.58
CA TYR A 217 8.40 15.41 12.08
C TYR A 217 7.51 16.47 11.42
N PHE A 218 7.79 16.80 10.15
CA PHE A 218 6.99 17.75 9.38
C PHE A 218 6.02 17.00 8.48
N SER A 219 4.89 17.65 8.20
CA SER A 219 3.83 17.05 7.40
C SER A 219 4.10 17.21 5.90
N LEU A 220 3.65 16.23 5.11
CA LEU A 220 3.57 16.31 3.65
C LEU A 220 2.35 15.57 3.14
N MET A 221 1.47 16.27 2.46
CA MET A 221 0.26 15.69 1.88
C MET A 221 0.19 15.88 0.38
N LEU A 222 -0.27 14.84 -0.30
CA LEU A 222 -0.67 14.87 -1.70
C LEU A 222 -2.20 14.71 -1.78
N ALA A 223 -2.88 15.73 -2.28
CA ALA A 223 -4.26 15.64 -2.73
C ALA A 223 -4.31 15.54 -4.26
N SER A 224 -5.09 14.63 -4.80
CA SER A 224 -5.23 14.42 -6.24
C SER A 224 -6.70 14.24 -6.62
N GLU A 225 -7.00 14.53 -7.91
CA GLU A 225 -8.36 14.43 -8.43
C GLU A 225 -9.36 15.34 -7.71
N LEU A 226 -8.86 16.48 -7.20
CA LEU A 226 -9.69 17.49 -6.57
C LEU A 226 -10.69 18.09 -7.58
N PRO A 227 -11.93 18.41 -7.16
CA PRO A 227 -12.92 19.02 -8.03
C PRO A 227 -12.44 20.37 -8.57
N LEU A 228 -12.43 20.51 -9.89
CA LEU A 228 -11.99 21.75 -10.54
C LEU A 228 -12.97 22.90 -10.28
N GLY A 229 -12.46 24.04 -9.86
CA GLY A 229 -13.23 25.23 -9.55
C GLY A 229 -13.65 25.36 -8.08
N ASP A 230 -13.37 24.35 -7.27
CA ASP A 230 -13.57 24.36 -5.83
C ASP A 230 -12.38 25.01 -5.11
N THR A 231 -12.52 25.19 -3.80
CA THR A 231 -11.45 25.64 -2.90
C THR A 231 -11.00 24.46 -2.04
N LEU A 232 -9.69 24.27 -1.96
CA LEU A 232 -9.07 23.40 -0.96
C LEU A 232 -8.73 24.26 0.27
N TRP A 233 -9.30 23.92 1.43
CA TRP A 233 -8.91 24.51 2.70
C TRP A 233 -7.81 23.68 3.35
N ILE A 234 -6.75 24.36 3.80
CA ILE A 234 -5.59 23.75 4.43
C ILE A 234 -5.59 24.22 5.87
N GLN A 235 -5.67 23.31 6.80
CA GLN A 235 -5.55 23.53 8.24
C GLN A 235 -4.15 23.07 8.66
N ALA A 236 -3.31 23.96 9.15
CA ALA A 236 -1.95 23.67 9.60
C ALA A 236 -1.79 24.02 11.07
N PHE A 237 -1.22 23.11 11.86
CA PHE A 237 -1.11 23.24 13.31
C PHE A 237 0.11 22.51 13.85
N GLY A 238 0.42 22.67 15.15
CA GLY A 238 1.47 21.91 15.82
C GLY A 238 0.95 20.61 16.40
N TYR A 239 1.68 19.52 16.23
CA TYR A 239 1.38 18.21 16.81
C TYR A 239 1.23 18.35 18.34
N GLY A 240 0.18 17.71 18.91
CA GLY A 240 -0.08 17.72 20.34
C GLY A 240 -0.27 19.11 20.96
N GLY A 241 -0.63 20.12 20.17
CA GLY A 241 -0.78 21.52 20.61
C GLY A 241 0.54 22.28 20.63
N GLY A 242 1.55 21.84 19.93
CA GLY A 242 2.82 22.57 19.72
C GLY A 242 2.59 23.96 19.12
N THR A 243 3.37 24.94 19.52
CA THR A 243 3.27 26.33 19.04
C THR A 243 4.62 26.86 18.57
N GLY A 244 4.62 27.66 17.51
CA GLY A 244 5.83 28.26 16.95
C GLY A 244 5.69 28.56 15.46
N ALA A 245 6.77 29.04 14.88
CA ALA A 245 6.87 29.36 13.45
C ALA A 245 7.26 28.09 12.66
N PHE A 246 6.67 27.92 11.49
CA PHE A 246 6.99 26.90 10.50
C PHE A 246 6.77 27.46 9.09
N GLU A 247 7.37 26.84 8.08
CA GLU A 247 7.10 27.16 6.68
C GLU A 247 6.02 26.23 6.16
N LEU A 248 5.04 26.74 5.41
CA LEU A 248 4.06 25.95 4.67
C LEU A 248 4.23 26.23 3.19
N CYS A 249 4.46 25.19 2.39
CA CYS A 249 4.61 25.26 0.95
C CYS A 249 3.48 24.53 0.25
N VAL A 250 3.00 25.12 -0.85
CA VAL A 250 2.00 24.52 -1.73
C VAL A 250 2.54 24.44 -3.15
N THR A 251 2.46 23.27 -3.77
CA THR A 251 2.92 23.08 -5.16
C THR A 251 1.89 22.34 -5.98
N ASP A 252 1.77 22.73 -7.27
CA ASP A 252 1.02 21.97 -8.27
C ASP A 252 2.00 21.06 -9.04
N PRO A 253 1.93 19.73 -8.89
CA PRO A 253 2.78 18.81 -9.66
C PRO A 253 2.41 18.76 -11.14
N GLY A 254 1.32 19.41 -11.54
CA GLY A 254 0.84 19.47 -12.91
C GLY A 254 0.06 18.25 -13.35
N THR A 255 -0.30 18.25 -14.63
CA THR A 255 -0.96 17.12 -15.28
C THR A 255 0.07 16.26 -15.99
N VAL A 256 0.09 14.97 -15.68
CA VAL A 256 0.97 14.00 -16.36
C VAL A 256 0.25 13.43 -17.57
N THR A 257 0.82 13.62 -18.75
CA THR A 257 0.32 13.04 -20.00
C THR A 257 1.23 11.89 -20.42
N LEU A 258 0.64 10.72 -20.70
CA LEU A 258 1.33 9.59 -21.28
C LEU A 258 1.08 9.57 -22.80
N GLU A 259 2.16 9.66 -23.59
CA GLU A 259 2.11 9.50 -25.05
C GLU A 259 2.68 8.15 -25.47
N SER A 260 3.77 7.75 -24.84
CA SER A 260 4.46 6.49 -25.13
C SER A 260 5.24 5.98 -23.92
N SER A 261 5.51 4.68 -23.89
CA SER A 261 6.27 4.01 -22.84
C SER A 261 7.11 2.86 -23.39
N GLU A 262 8.23 2.57 -22.75
CA GLU A 262 8.98 1.32 -22.89
C GLU A 262 8.30 0.16 -22.13
N LEU A 263 7.38 0.47 -21.22
CA LEU A 263 6.58 -0.49 -20.47
C LEU A 263 5.28 -0.83 -21.20
N PRO A 264 4.62 -1.93 -20.87
CA PRO A 264 3.22 -2.15 -21.23
C PRO A 264 2.35 -0.97 -20.78
N ILE A 265 1.43 -0.54 -21.63
CA ILE A 265 0.41 0.46 -21.31
C ILE A 265 -0.92 -0.25 -21.08
N VAL A 266 -1.48 -0.08 -19.89
CA VAL A 266 -2.79 -0.58 -19.49
C VAL A 266 -3.77 0.58 -19.47
N MET A 267 -4.81 0.50 -20.27
CA MET A 267 -5.86 1.51 -20.36
C MET A 267 -7.19 0.92 -19.92
N ILE A 268 -7.79 1.50 -18.90
CA ILE A 268 -9.07 1.05 -18.33
C ILE A 268 -10.11 2.16 -18.53
N ASN A 269 -11.27 1.78 -19.05
CA ASN A 269 -12.43 2.65 -19.19
C ASN A 269 -13.53 2.11 -18.26
N THR A 270 -13.86 2.85 -17.22
CA THR A 270 -14.84 2.46 -16.20
C THR A 270 -16.29 2.62 -16.66
N LEU A 271 -16.50 3.11 -17.88
CA LEU A 271 -17.85 3.42 -18.42
C LEU A 271 -18.61 4.43 -17.53
N GLY A 272 -17.88 5.31 -16.86
CA GLY A 272 -18.42 6.34 -15.96
C GLY A 272 -18.79 5.82 -14.56
N GLN A 273 -18.38 4.61 -14.21
CA GLN A 273 -18.61 4.05 -12.87
C GLN A 273 -17.42 4.35 -11.95
N THR A 274 -17.68 4.53 -10.66
CA THR A 274 -16.63 4.62 -9.64
C THR A 274 -16.16 3.22 -9.26
N ILE A 275 -14.84 2.98 -9.29
CA ILE A 275 -14.27 1.71 -8.81
C ILE A 275 -14.38 1.69 -7.28
N VAL A 276 -15.02 0.66 -6.74
CA VAL A 276 -15.21 0.40 -5.31
C VAL A 276 -14.46 -0.88 -4.89
N ASP A 277 -14.41 -1.19 -3.61
CA ASP A 277 -13.79 -2.41 -3.10
C ASP A 277 -14.64 -3.65 -3.47
N ASP A 278 -15.93 -3.63 -3.16
CA ASP A 278 -16.87 -4.74 -3.47
C ASP A 278 -18.26 -4.14 -3.71
N PRO A 279 -18.98 -4.58 -4.75
CA PRO A 279 -18.63 -5.56 -5.78
C PRO A 279 -17.75 -4.99 -6.90
N LYS A 280 -17.07 -5.87 -7.66
CA LYS A 280 -16.38 -5.47 -8.90
C LYS A 280 -17.33 -4.79 -9.87
N ILE A 281 -16.92 -3.63 -10.39
CA ILE A 281 -17.62 -2.95 -11.48
C ILE A 281 -17.23 -3.53 -12.84
N ASP A 282 -18.11 -3.46 -13.82
CA ASP A 282 -17.78 -3.78 -15.21
C ASP A 282 -17.03 -2.63 -15.87
N ALA A 283 -15.94 -2.94 -16.56
CA ALA A 283 -15.10 -1.99 -17.28
C ALA A 283 -14.54 -2.60 -18.57
N LEU A 284 -13.96 -1.75 -19.41
CA LEU A 284 -13.20 -2.19 -20.59
C LEU A 284 -11.71 -1.97 -20.34
N MET A 285 -10.88 -2.89 -20.80
CA MET A 285 -9.43 -2.76 -20.68
C MET A 285 -8.75 -3.02 -22.03
N GLU A 286 -7.77 -2.19 -22.35
CA GLU A 286 -6.80 -2.41 -23.41
C GLU A 286 -5.40 -2.56 -22.80
N ILE A 287 -4.64 -3.54 -23.29
CA ILE A 287 -3.21 -3.67 -22.99
C ILE A 287 -2.44 -3.62 -24.30
N LYS A 288 -1.49 -2.70 -24.37
CA LYS A 288 -0.61 -2.46 -25.51
C LYS A 288 0.83 -2.68 -25.10
N TYR A 289 1.59 -3.42 -25.92
CA TYR A 289 3.02 -3.64 -25.68
C TYR A 289 3.74 -4.08 -26.93
N ASN A 290 4.68 -3.27 -27.41
CA ASN A 290 5.46 -3.55 -28.62
C ASN A 290 6.72 -4.39 -28.37
N GLY A 291 6.84 -4.93 -27.15
CA GLY A 291 7.97 -5.79 -26.75
C GLY A 291 9.18 -5.00 -26.24
N PRO A 292 10.15 -5.72 -25.66
CA PRO A 292 11.30 -5.10 -25.01
C PRO A 292 12.10 -4.19 -25.93
N GLY A 293 12.46 -3.01 -25.41
CA GLY A 293 13.27 -2.01 -26.13
C GLY A 293 12.55 -1.31 -27.28
N ASN A 294 11.24 -1.49 -27.44
CA ASN A 294 10.42 -0.73 -28.36
C ASN A 294 9.50 0.21 -27.59
N LEU A 295 9.23 1.39 -28.13
CA LEU A 295 8.21 2.27 -27.60
C LEU A 295 6.81 1.73 -27.96
N THR A 296 5.93 1.76 -27.00
CA THR A 296 4.51 1.52 -27.13
C THR A 296 3.81 2.87 -27.03
N TYR A 297 2.95 3.22 -27.98
CA TYR A 297 2.20 4.48 -27.97
C TYR A 297 0.78 4.26 -27.48
N VAL A 298 0.23 5.26 -26.79
CA VAL A 298 -1.17 5.24 -26.36
C VAL A 298 -2.13 5.09 -27.55
N THR A 299 -1.72 5.60 -28.72
CA THR A 299 -2.49 5.52 -29.98
C THR A 299 -2.33 4.20 -30.72
N ASP A 300 -1.40 3.31 -30.30
CA ASP A 300 -1.25 2.00 -30.94
C ASP A 300 -2.51 1.15 -30.73
N PRO A 301 -2.82 0.23 -31.66
CA PRO A 301 -3.87 -0.74 -31.42
C PRO A 301 -3.51 -1.67 -30.27
N ALA A 302 -4.48 -2.07 -29.47
CA ALA A 302 -4.29 -3.07 -28.43
C ALA A 302 -3.85 -4.40 -29.08
N ASN A 303 -2.74 -4.94 -28.62
CA ASN A 303 -2.10 -6.14 -29.17
C ASN A 303 -1.85 -7.24 -28.14
N VAL A 304 -2.11 -6.96 -26.86
CA VAL A 304 -2.03 -7.95 -25.76
C VAL A 304 -3.42 -8.31 -25.26
N TYR A 305 -4.26 -7.32 -25.01
CA TYR A 305 -5.64 -7.53 -24.58
C TYR A 305 -6.54 -6.37 -25.06
N ASN A 306 -7.77 -6.70 -25.40
CA ASN A 306 -8.85 -5.74 -25.64
C ASN A 306 -10.18 -6.42 -25.33
N GLY A 307 -10.78 -6.10 -24.18
CA GLY A 307 -11.99 -6.78 -23.74
C GLY A 307 -12.58 -6.28 -22.43
N HIS A 308 -13.56 -7.03 -21.95
CA HIS A 308 -14.29 -6.74 -20.72
C HIS A 308 -13.49 -7.22 -19.49
N ILE A 309 -13.59 -6.47 -18.41
CA ILE A 309 -13.06 -6.82 -17.09
C ILE A 309 -14.09 -6.53 -16.01
N GLY A 310 -14.01 -7.26 -14.90
CA GLY A 310 -14.56 -6.84 -13.63
C GLY A 310 -13.44 -6.30 -12.76
N ILE A 311 -13.51 -5.07 -12.25
CA ILE A 311 -12.45 -4.43 -11.49
C ILE A 311 -12.94 -3.91 -10.14
N GLU A 312 -12.10 -4.03 -9.10
CA GLU A 312 -12.33 -3.55 -7.74
C GLU A 312 -11.07 -2.90 -7.17
N ILE A 313 -11.22 -2.04 -6.17
CA ILE A 313 -10.11 -1.67 -5.28
C ILE A 313 -9.76 -2.89 -4.43
N ARG A 314 -8.49 -3.06 -4.10
CA ARG A 314 -8.03 -4.14 -3.22
C ARG A 314 -7.02 -3.65 -2.19
N GLY A 315 -6.71 -4.54 -1.23
CA GLY A 315 -5.74 -4.28 -0.17
C GLY A 315 -6.43 -3.89 1.14
N ALA A 316 -5.72 -3.98 2.25
CA ALA A 316 -6.18 -3.51 3.55
C ALA A 316 -5.80 -2.02 3.70
N SER A 317 -4.62 -1.71 4.23
CA SER A 317 -4.14 -0.33 4.35
C SER A 317 -3.91 0.35 3.00
N SER A 318 -3.38 -0.39 2.01
CA SER A 318 -3.08 0.16 0.68
C SER A 318 -4.31 0.59 -0.13
N ALA A 319 -5.51 0.12 0.19
CA ALA A 319 -6.76 0.61 -0.40
C ALA A 319 -6.99 2.11 -0.13
N GLY A 320 -6.43 2.63 0.97
CA GLY A 320 -6.47 4.04 1.34
C GLY A 320 -5.38 4.91 0.71
N TYR A 321 -4.41 4.33 -0.01
CA TYR A 321 -3.34 5.12 -0.63
C TYR A 321 -3.86 5.96 -1.80
N PRO A 322 -3.28 7.14 -2.07
CA PRO A 322 -3.62 7.93 -3.26
C PRO A 322 -3.47 7.15 -4.56
N GLN A 323 -2.41 6.37 -4.72
CA GLN A 323 -2.27 5.37 -5.77
C GLN A 323 -2.88 4.05 -5.30
N ARG A 324 -4.15 3.83 -5.59
CA ARG A 324 -4.89 2.63 -5.14
C ARG A 324 -4.47 1.38 -5.92
N PRO A 325 -4.29 0.23 -5.27
CA PRO A 325 -4.14 -1.05 -5.95
C PRO A 325 -5.50 -1.60 -6.40
N TYR A 326 -5.49 -2.40 -7.48
CA TYR A 326 -6.70 -2.99 -8.04
C TYR A 326 -6.58 -4.51 -8.19
N GLY A 327 -7.73 -5.20 -7.98
CA GLY A 327 -7.95 -6.57 -8.41
C GLY A 327 -8.87 -6.58 -9.63
N PHE A 328 -8.60 -7.40 -10.63
CA PHE A 328 -9.51 -7.50 -11.76
C PHE A 328 -9.59 -8.92 -12.33
N GLU A 329 -10.70 -9.17 -12.99
CA GLU A 329 -10.98 -10.41 -13.72
C GLU A 329 -11.21 -10.11 -15.19
N THR A 330 -10.55 -10.84 -16.09
CA THR A 330 -10.89 -10.81 -17.50
C THR A 330 -12.20 -11.54 -17.73
N ARG A 331 -13.11 -10.93 -18.51
CA ARG A 331 -14.47 -11.42 -18.72
C ARG A 331 -14.81 -11.47 -20.21
N ASP A 332 -15.77 -12.32 -20.57
CA ASP A 332 -16.42 -12.27 -21.86
C ASP A 332 -17.48 -11.13 -21.91
N PRO A 333 -18.04 -10.80 -23.09
CA PRO A 333 -19.08 -9.76 -23.20
C PRO A 333 -20.38 -10.04 -22.44
N LEU A 334 -20.57 -11.25 -21.92
CA LEU A 334 -21.72 -11.63 -21.10
C LEU A 334 -21.42 -11.59 -19.60
N GLY A 335 -20.19 -11.19 -19.22
CA GLY A 335 -19.75 -11.06 -17.83
C GLY A 335 -19.20 -12.36 -17.22
N ALA A 336 -19.07 -13.45 -17.98
CA ALA A 336 -18.46 -14.67 -17.48
C ALA A 336 -16.92 -14.58 -17.52
N ASN A 337 -16.25 -15.21 -16.55
CA ASN A 337 -14.80 -15.24 -16.46
C ASN A 337 -14.17 -15.84 -17.72
N LEU A 338 -13.15 -15.18 -18.25
CA LEU A 338 -12.44 -15.55 -19.46
C LEU A 338 -10.95 -15.71 -19.17
N ASN A 339 -10.45 -16.95 -19.22
CA ASN A 339 -9.02 -17.19 -19.07
C ASN A 339 -8.25 -16.72 -20.31
N VAL A 340 -7.28 -15.84 -20.11
CA VAL A 340 -6.40 -15.30 -21.16
C VAL A 340 -4.95 -15.28 -20.70
N SER A 341 -4.00 -15.42 -21.64
CA SER A 341 -2.59 -15.18 -21.36
C SER A 341 -2.28 -13.70 -21.53
N LEU A 342 -1.80 -13.05 -20.50
CA LEU A 342 -1.44 -11.64 -20.51
C LEU A 342 0.06 -11.46 -20.29
N LEU A 343 0.71 -10.67 -21.14
CA LEU A 343 2.15 -10.37 -21.08
C LEU A 343 3.06 -11.60 -20.97
N GLY A 344 2.66 -12.73 -21.58
CA GLY A 344 3.40 -13.99 -21.53
C GLY A 344 3.19 -14.85 -20.29
N MET A 345 2.37 -14.39 -19.34
CA MET A 345 1.98 -15.19 -18.17
C MET A 345 0.94 -16.26 -18.53
N PRO A 346 0.88 -17.39 -17.81
CA PRO A 346 -0.09 -18.45 -18.04
C PRO A 346 -1.54 -17.96 -18.10
N SER A 347 -2.36 -18.64 -18.90
CA SER A 347 -3.76 -18.28 -19.12
C SER A 347 -4.57 -18.42 -17.83
N GLU A 348 -5.17 -17.34 -17.37
CA GLU A 348 -6.01 -17.22 -16.20
C GLU A 348 -6.91 -15.99 -16.32
N ASN A 349 -7.90 -15.86 -15.42
CA ASN A 349 -8.79 -14.70 -15.41
C ASN A 349 -8.50 -13.69 -14.28
N ASP A 350 -7.92 -14.11 -13.15
CA ASP A 350 -7.65 -13.26 -11.97
C ASP A 350 -6.27 -12.63 -12.01
N TRP A 351 -6.22 -11.30 -11.93
CA TRP A 351 -5.01 -10.47 -12.02
C TRP A 351 -5.01 -9.36 -10.99
N VAL A 352 -3.85 -8.75 -10.77
CA VAL A 352 -3.68 -7.60 -9.89
C VAL A 352 -2.88 -6.50 -10.53
N LEU A 353 -3.19 -5.26 -10.14
CA LEU A 353 -2.37 -4.07 -10.31
C LEU A 353 -1.96 -3.60 -8.91
N LEU A 354 -0.74 -3.93 -8.48
CA LEU A 354 -0.23 -3.50 -7.19
C LEU A 354 0.31 -2.08 -7.28
N SER A 355 -0.03 -1.27 -6.31
CA SER A 355 0.45 0.10 -6.17
C SER A 355 1.93 0.13 -5.78
N ASN A 356 2.68 1.09 -6.30
CA ASN A 356 4.05 1.39 -5.88
C ASN A 356 4.12 2.63 -4.94
N PHE A 357 3.00 3.09 -4.40
CA PHE A 357 2.98 4.30 -3.56
C PHE A 357 3.88 4.17 -2.33
N ASN A 358 3.99 2.98 -1.77
CA ASN A 358 4.88 2.67 -0.65
C ASN A 358 6.28 2.19 -1.10
N ASP A 359 6.51 1.98 -2.39
CA ASP A 359 7.78 1.50 -2.92
C ASP A 359 8.42 2.49 -3.89
N ARG A 360 9.21 3.44 -3.36
CA ARG A 360 9.95 4.42 -4.18
C ARG A 360 10.98 3.79 -5.11
N SER A 361 11.44 2.56 -4.82
CA SER A 361 12.33 1.86 -5.73
C SER A 361 11.61 1.27 -6.94
N LEU A 362 10.29 1.06 -6.86
CA LEU A 362 9.43 0.43 -7.87
C LEU A 362 9.78 -1.04 -8.16
N ILE A 363 10.56 -1.71 -7.27
CA ILE A 363 11.21 -3.00 -7.57
C ILE A 363 10.90 -4.08 -6.53
N ARG A 364 10.58 -3.71 -5.28
CA ARG A 364 10.60 -4.62 -4.12
C ARG A 364 9.77 -5.89 -4.31
N ASN A 365 8.55 -5.77 -4.77
CA ASN A 365 7.69 -6.94 -5.03
C ASN A 365 8.28 -7.86 -6.10
N GLN A 366 8.81 -7.31 -7.19
CA GLN A 366 9.44 -8.10 -8.26
C GLN A 366 10.75 -8.73 -7.82
N LEU A 367 11.54 -8.04 -7.01
CA LEU A 367 12.82 -8.55 -6.46
C LEU A 367 12.55 -9.77 -5.57
N ALA A 368 11.56 -9.71 -4.70
CA ALA A 368 11.16 -10.84 -3.86
C ALA A 368 10.74 -12.06 -4.70
N SER A 369 9.89 -11.84 -5.71
CA SER A 369 9.48 -12.90 -6.64
C SER A 369 10.68 -13.51 -7.38
N ALA A 370 11.59 -12.67 -7.89
CA ALA A 370 12.78 -13.14 -8.62
C ALA A 370 13.72 -13.97 -7.70
N ILE A 371 13.87 -13.57 -6.45
CA ILE A 371 14.65 -14.33 -5.46
C ILE A 371 13.98 -15.69 -5.19
N ALA A 372 12.67 -15.74 -4.93
CA ALA A 372 11.94 -16.96 -4.67
C ALA A 372 11.95 -17.93 -5.88
N GLU A 373 11.73 -17.41 -7.10
CA GLU A 373 11.87 -18.20 -8.32
C GLU A 373 13.31 -18.74 -8.50
N GLY A 374 14.29 -17.92 -8.21
CA GLY A 374 15.70 -18.32 -8.24
C GLY A 374 16.04 -19.45 -7.25
N MET A 375 15.30 -19.57 -6.15
CA MET A 375 15.38 -20.67 -5.18
C MET A 375 14.58 -21.91 -5.62
N GLY A 376 13.85 -21.81 -6.75
CA GLY A 376 13.04 -22.90 -7.32
C GLY A 376 11.63 -23.01 -6.74
N GLN A 377 11.14 -21.95 -6.09
CA GLN A 377 9.76 -21.86 -5.61
C GLN A 377 8.88 -21.15 -6.66
N TYR A 378 7.59 -21.51 -6.71
CA TYR A 378 6.64 -20.67 -7.41
C TYR A 378 6.51 -19.33 -6.70
N ALA A 379 6.61 -18.26 -7.45
CA ALA A 379 6.25 -16.91 -7.01
C ALA A 379 5.37 -16.25 -8.09
N PRO A 380 4.47 -15.32 -7.72
CA PRO A 380 3.64 -14.63 -8.69
C PRO A 380 4.49 -13.88 -9.71
N ARG A 381 4.26 -14.12 -11.01
CA ARG A 381 4.94 -13.41 -12.09
C ARG A 381 4.41 -11.99 -12.16
N MET A 382 5.31 -11.05 -12.40
CA MET A 382 5.02 -9.63 -12.30
C MET A 382 5.70 -8.83 -13.43
N HIS A 383 5.01 -7.82 -13.95
CA HIS A 383 5.52 -6.87 -14.94
C HIS A 383 5.24 -5.45 -14.47
N LEU A 384 6.18 -4.53 -14.66
CA LEU A 384 5.87 -3.11 -14.51
C LEU A 384 5.08 -2.65 -15.72
N CYS A 385 4.08 -1.81 -15.49
CA CYS A 385 3.26 -1.20 -16.54
C CYS A 385 2.89 0.23 -16.16
N GLU A 386 2.57 1.07 -17.14
CA GLU A 386 1.97 2.37 -16.93
C GLU A 386 0.46 2.28 -17.13
N VAL A 387 -0.31 2.87 -16.21
CA VAL A 387 -1.76 2.72 -16.16
C VAL A 387 -2.46 4.04 -16.42
N LEU A 388 -3.48 4.00 -17.28
CA LEU A 388 -4.47 5.06 -17.50
C LEU A 388 -5.85 4.53 -17.09
N ILE A 389 -6.59 5.29 -16.29
CA ILE A 389 -8.00 5.02 -15.98
C ILE A 389 -8.80 6.24 -16.44
N ASP A 390 -9.77 6.03 -17.30
CA ASP A 390 -10.58 7.08 -17.93
C ASP A 390 -9.74 8.22 -18.53
N SER A 391 -8.64 7.84 -19.19
CA SER A 391 -7.63 8.73 -19.76
C SER A 391 -6.76 9.49 -18.75
N SER A 392 -6.97 9.33 -17.45
CA SER A 392 -6.15 9.92 -16.39
C SER A 392 -4.96 8.99 -16.09
N TYR A 393 -3.75 9.54 -16.09
CA TYR A 393 -2.54 8.79 -15.77
C TYR A 393 -2.50 8.45 -14.28
N LYS A 394 -2.30 7.17 -13.97
CA LYS A 394 -2.26 6.66 -12.59
C LYS A 394 -0.87 6.23 -12.11
N GLY A 395 0.15 6.32 -12.98
CA GLY A 395 1.53 5.98 -12.62
C GLY A 395 1.95 4.58 -13.04
N ILE A 396 3.11 4.15 -12.51
CA ILE A 396 3.65 2.80 -12.69
C ILE A 396 3.00 1.87 -11.65
N TYR A 397 2.50 0.74 -12.13
CA TYR A 397 1.97 -0.36 -11.33
C TYR A 397 2.76 -1.64 -11.56
N VAL A 398 2.66 -2.56 -10.60
CA VAL A 398 3.06 -3.94 -10.80
C VAL A 398 1.84 -4.74 -11.26
N PHE A 399 1.80 -5.08 -12.55
CA PHE A 399 0.81 -5.99 -13.11
C PHE A 399 1.25 -7.41 -12.80
N GLY A 400 0.43 -8.19 -12.09
CA GLY A 400 0.85 -9.50 -11.63
C GLY A 400 -0.27 -10.54 -11.51
N GLU A 401 0.17 -11.77 -11.29
CA GLU A 401 -0.69 -12.88 -10.95
C GLU A 401 -1.26 -12.71 -9.54
N LYS A 402 -2.56 -12.91 -9.37
CA LYS A 402 -3.16 -13.13 -8.05
C LYS A 402 -2.77 -14.54 -7.57
N ILE A 403 -2.40 -14.69 -6.29
CA ILE A 403 -2.21 -16.02 -5.72
C ILE A 403 -3.53 -16.79 -5.87
N LYS A 404 -3.45 -17.97 -6.46
CA LYS A 404 -4.62 -18.81 -6.76
C LYS A 404 -4.19 -20.24 -6.98
N ARG A 405 -5.07 -21.18 -6.65
CA ARG A 405 -4.92 -22.56 -7.09
C ARG A 405 -5.08 -22.63 -8.62
N ASP A 406 -4.03 -22.95 -9.30
CA ASP A 406 -4.00 -23.24 -10.74
C ASP A 406 -2.71 -23.99 -11.11
N ASN A 407 -2.73 -24.75 -12.21
CA ASN A 407 -1.54 -25.50 -12.66
C ASN A 407 -0.39 -24.58 -13.11
N GLY A 408 -0.69 -23.34 -13.50
CA GLY A 408 0.27 -22.30 -13.84
C GLY A 408 0.69 -21.44 -12.64
N ARG A 409 0.07 -21.60 -11.48
CA ARG A 409 0.31 -20.80 -10.25
C ARG A 409 0.63 -21.73 -9.07
N VAL A 410 -0.21 -21.78 -8.05
CA VAL A 410 -0.07 -22.79 -6.98
C VAL A 410 -0.59 -24.12 -7.49
N ASP A 411 0.31 -24.97 -7.98
CA ASP A 411 0.00 -26.25 -8.63
C ASP A 411 -0.25 -27.33 -7.58
N ILE A 412 -1.48 -27.38 -7.12
CA ILE A 412 -2.03 -28.40 -6.22
C ILE A 412 -3.35 -28.93 -6.76
N ALA A 413 -3.80 -30.08 -6.27
CA ALA A 413 -5.05 -30.70 -6.69
C ALA A 413 -6.25 -29.74 -6.53
N THR A 414 -7.22 -29.88 -7.40
CA THR A 414 -8.53 -29.22 -7.21
C THR A 414 -9.24 -29.86 -6.04
N LEU A 415 -9.89 -29.05 -5.21
CA LEU A 415 -10.73 -29.48 -4.10
C LEU A 415 -12.08 -28.78 -4.19
N THR A 416 -13.12 -29.51 -4.47
CA THR A 416 -14.50 -29.02 -4.57
C THR A 416 -15.35 -29.53 -3.41
N GLY A 417 -16.60 -29.09 -3.30
CA GLY A 417 -17.50 -29.55 -2.25
C GLY A 417 -17.85 -31.05 -2.28
N SER A 418 -17.43 -31.78 -3.33
CA SER A 418 -17.67 -33.25 -3.46
C SER A 418 -16.55 -34.09 -2.84
N GLU A 419 -15.33 -33.56 -2.69
CA GLU A 419 -14.17 -34.29 -2.18
C GLU A 419 -14.13 -34.27 -0.65
N ASN A 420 -14.87 -35.17 -0.01
CA ASN A 420 -15.03 -35.20 1.46
C ASN A 420 -14.49 -36.46 2.14
N SER A 421 -13.75 -37.31 1.44
CA SER A 421 -13.20 -38.55 1.99
C SER A 421 -12.02 -39.09 1.18
N GLY A 422 -11.26 -40.02 1.76
CA GLY A 422 -10.13 -40.66 1.10
C GLY A 422 -8.97 -39.69 0.79
N ASP A 423 -8.21 -40.03 -0.25
CA ASP A 423 -7.05 -39.18 -0.66
C ASP A 423 -7.51 -37.83 -1.19
N ASP A 424 -8.67 -37.73 -1.80
CA ASP A 424 -9.22 -36.49 -2.36
C ASP A 424 -9.44 -35.40 -1.29
N LEU A 425 -9.83 -35.81 -0.06
CA LEU A 425 -9.95 -34.91 1.08
C LEU A 425 -8.60 -34.36 1.55
N THR A 426 -7.49 -35.07 1.26
CA THR A 426 -6.19 -34.78 1.91
C THR A 426 -5.42 -33.62 1.30
N GLY A 427 -5.87 -33.02 0.21
CA GLY A 427 -5.12 -31.94 -0.45
C GLY A 427 -5.94 -31.05 -1.35
N GLY A 428 -5.29 -30.02 -1.82
CA GLY A 428 -5.90 -28.91 -2.52
C GLY A 428 -6.23 -27.76 -1.59
N TYR A 429 -5.39 -27.51 -0.58
CA TYR A 429 -5.59 -26.41 0.37
C TYR A 429 -4.56 -25.32 0.19
N ILE A 430 -5.01 -24.06 0.26
CA ILE A 430 -4.17 -22.89 0.49
C ILE A 430 -4.69 -22.22 1.74
N LEU A 431 -3.81 -21.98 2.71
CA LEU A 431 -4.05 -21.20 3.93
C LEU A 431 -3.27 -19.90 3.88
N THR A 432 -3.74 -18.89 4.60
CA THR A 432 -2.98 -17.66 4.79
C THR A 432 -3.09 -17.15 6.22
N GLN A 433 -2.06 -16.46 6.69
CA GLN A 433 -2.13 -15.60 7.89
C GLN A 433 -2.31 -14.16 7.41
N ASN A 434 -3.35 -13.51 7.90
CA ASN A 434 -3.71 -12.13 7.59
C ASN A 434 -4.78 -11.67 8.60
N TYR A 435 -5.45 -10.54 8.38
CA TYR A 435 -6.65 -10.16 9.13
C TYR A 435 -7.73 -11.24 8.96
N TRP A 436 -8.32 -11.66 10.06
CA TRP A 436 -9.20 -12.82 10.13
C TRP A 436 -10.56 -12.48 10.75
N ASP A 437 -11.54 -13.34 10.50
CA ASP A 437 -12.82 -13.38 11.22
C ASP A 437 -13.21 -14.86 11.51
N ALA A 438 -14.17 -15.04 12.41
CA ALA A 438 -14.58 -16.35 12.88
C ALA A 438 -15.20 -17.25 11.77
N ASN A 439 -15.63 -16.68 10.65
CA ASN A 439 -16.27 -17.44 9.56
C ASN A 439 -15.25 -17.91 8.53
N ASN A 440 -14.15 -17.16 8.36
CA ASN A 440 -13.15 -17.41 7.31
C ASN A 440 -11.91 -18.16 7.79
N SER A 441 -11.77 -18.44 9.11
CA SER A 441 -10.55 -18.98 9.70
C SER A 441 -10.80 -20.10 10.71
N PHE A 442 -9.73 -20.71 11.17
CA PHE A 442 -9.67 -21.52 12.38
C PHE A 442 -8.50 -21.06 13.25
N GLU A 443 -8.68 -21.16 14.55
CA GLU A 443 -7.66 -20.85 15.54
C GLU A 443 -6.73 -22.05 15.76
N SER A 444 -5.44 -21.82 15.91
CA SER A 444 -4.47 -22.82 16.34
C SER A 444 -4.70 -23.22 17.81
N ASN A 445 -4.51 -24.50 18.12
CA ASN A 445 -4.49 -24.96 19.50
C ASN A 445 -3.17 -24.63 20.24
N TYR A 446 -2.20 -24.05 19.53
CA TYR A 446 -0.88 -23.71 20.03
C TYR A 446 -0.63 -22.21 19.95
N THR A 447 -0.08 -21.66 21.00
CA THR A 447 0.42 -20.27 21.00
C THR A 447 1.89 -20.23 20.60
N PRO A 448 2.39 -19.13 20.04
CA PRO A 448 3.82 -18.97 19.75
C PRO A 448 4.66 -19.12 21.03
N ILE A 449 5.87 -19.68 20.89
CA ILE A 449 6.83 -19.77 22.01
C ILE A 449 7.08 -18.36 22.56
N ASP A 450 7.12 -18.24 23.88
CA ASP A 450 7.33 -16.99 24.64
C ASP A 450 6.16 -15.99 24.57
N HIS A 451 5.10 -16.28 23.81
CA HIS A 451 3.90 -15.43 23.67
C HIS A 451 2.60 -16.21 23.93
N PRO A 452 2.36 -16.68 25.17
CA PRO A 452 1.26 -17.60 25.50
C PRO A 452 -0.15 -16.96 25.46
N THR A 453 -0.25 -15.66 25.19
CA THR A 453 -1.51 -14.92 25.10
C THR A 453 -1.85 -14.51 23.65
N PHE A 454 -1.07 -14.96 22.66
CA PHE A 454 -1.28 -14.60 21.27
C PHE A 454 -2.11 -15.67 20.57
N ASP A 455 -3.29 -15.29 20.10
CA ASP A 455 -4.17 -16.15 19.33
C ASP A 455 -3.73 -16.14 17.86
N VAL A 456 -3.49 -17.33 17.32
CA VAL A 456 -3.03 -17.49 15.93
C VAL A 456 -4.13 -18.08 15.08
N HIS A 457 -4.45 -17.43 13.98
CA HIS A 457 -5.50 -17.86 13.07
C HIS A 457 -4.95 -18.19 11.68
N PHE A 458 -5.48 -19.27 11.08
CA PHE A 458 -5.25 -19.68 9.70
C PHE A 458 -6.52 -19.48 8.90
N ILE A 459 -6.45 -18.65 7.87
CA ILE A 459 -7.57 -18.31 7.01
C ILE A 459 -7.66 -19.31 5.87
N TYR A 460 -8.87 -19.76 5.53
CA TYR A 460 -9.14 -20.57 4.36
C TYR A 460 -9.07 -19.69 3.10
N TYR A 461 -7.99 -19.83 2.34
CA TYR A 461 -7.82 -19.09 1.09
C TYR A 461 -8.31 -19.90 -0.12
N TYR A 462 -8.06 -21.21 -0.12
CA TYR A 462 -8.63 -22.17 -1.09
C TYR A 462 -8.79 -23.54 -0.42
N PRO A 463 -9.96 -24.19 -0.55
CA PRO A 463 -11.21 -23.63 -1.08
C PRO A 463 -11.64 -22.37 -0.31
N GLN A 464 -12.42 -21.49 -0.95
CA GLN A 464 -12.87 -20.26 -0.31
C GLN A 464 -13.82 -20.52 0.87
N PRO A 465 -13.94 -19.59 1.83
CA PRO A 465 -14.73 -19.77 3.04
C PRO A 465 -16.21 -20.11 2.82
N ASP A 466 -16.79 -19.68 1.72
CA ASP A 466 -18.18 -19.94 1.33
C ASP A 466 -18.37 -21.30 0.64
N THR A 467 -17.29 -21.91 0.13
CA THR A 467 -17.33 -23.16 -0.64
C THR A 467 -16.71 -24.35 0.09
N ILE A 468 -15.80 -24.13 1.05
CA ILE A 468 -15.16 -25.19 1.82
C ILE A 468 -16.16 -25.90 2.71
N THR A 469 -16.21 -27.23 2.64
CA THR A 469 -17.15 -28.05 3.42
C THR A 469 -16.65 -28.30 4.85
N GLN A 470 -17.54 -28.69 5.76
CA GLN A 470 -17.14 -29.00 7.14
C GLN A 470 -16.11 -30.13 7.24
N PRO A 471 -16.19 -31.25 6.49
CA PRO A 471 -15.14 -32.26 6.48
C PRO A 471 -13.79 -31.73 6.04
N GLN A 472 -13.75 -30.82 5.06
CA GLN A 472 -12.53 -30.19 4.57
C GLN A 472 -11.94 -29.23 5.62
N ARG A 473 -12.79 -28.40 6.27
CA ARG A 473 -12.38 -27.52 7.39
C ARG A 473 -11.75 -28.34 8.52
N SER A 474 -12.44 -29.41 8.93
CA SER A 474 -11.93 -30.29 10.00
C SER A 474 -10.60 -30.93 9.61
N TYR A 475 -10.50 -31.47 8.40
CA TYR A 475 -9.26 -32.13 7.94
C TYR A 475 -8.05 -31.20 7.98
N ILE A 476 -8.17 -29.99 7.41
CA ILE A 476 -7.00 -29.10 7.33
C ILE A 476 -6.62 -28.52 8.70
N ALA A 477 -7.59 -28.22 9.56
CA ALA A 477 -7.34 -27.80 10.92
C ALA A 477 -6.65 -28.91 11.74
N GLU A 478 -7.13 -30.17 11.65
CA GLU A 478 -6.52 -31.34 12.29
C GLU A 478 -5.11 -31.62 11.74
N TYR A 479 -4.86 -31.34 10.46
CA TYR A 479 -3.53 -31.49 9.87
C TYR A 479 -2.55 -30.47 10.44
N VAL A 480 -2.95 -29.20 10.55
CA VAL A 480 -2.13 -28.15 11.18
C VAL A 480 -1.88 -28.47 12.66
N ASP A 481 -2.91 -28.89 13.39
CA ASP A 481 -2.77 -29.33 14.80
C ASP A 481 -1.81 -30.53 14.94
N SER A 482 -1.85 -31.49 14.00
CA SER A 482 -0.90 -32.62 13.98
C SER A 482 0.53 -32.19 13.71
N LEU A 483 0.73 -31.19 12.82
CA LEU A 483 2.02 -30.58 12.58
C LEU A 483 2.54 -29.89 13.84
N GLU A 484 1.71 -29.08 14.49
CA GLU A 484 2.07 -28.32 15.70
C GLU A 484 2.32 -29.25 16.87
N THR A 485 1.50 -30.32 17.03
CA THR A 485 1.75 -31.37 18.02
C THR A 485 3.12 -32.01 17.82
N ALA A 486 3.48 -32.33 16.58
CA ALA A 486 4.81 -32.90 16.26
C ALA A 486 5.93 -31.86 16.49
N LEU A 487 5.71 -30.60 16.09
CA LEU A 487 6.69 -29.52 16.22
C LEU A 487 6.99 -29.14 17.69
N TYR A 488 5.96 -29.14 18.53
CA TYR A 488 6.12 -28.77 19.94
C TYR A 488 6.39 -29.97 20.88
N SER A 489 6.45 -31.21 20.34
CA SER A 489 6.81 -32.42 21.10
C SER A 489 8.28 -32.38 21.54
N VAL A 490 8.63 -33.29 22.46
CA VAL A 490 10.03 -33.50 22.87
C VAL A 490 10.86 -34.14 21.74
N ASP A 491 10.23 -34.91 20.88
CA ASP A 491 10.85 -35.63 19.75
C ASP A 491 10.72 -34.84 18.42
N PHE A 492 10.54 -33.52 18.49
CA PHE A 492 10.22 -32.68 17.31
C PHE A 492 11.27 -32.79 16.18
N ALA A 493 12.53 -32.98 16.52
CA ALA A 493 13.63 -33.10 15.55
C ALA A 493 13.78 -34.51 14.96
N ASP A 494 13.06 -35.53 15.50
CA ASP A 494 13.10 -36.87 14.95
C ASP A 494 12.43 -36.90 13.53
N THR A 495 13.13 -37.53 12.58
CA THR A 495 12.71 -37.50 11.18
C THR A 495 11.45 -38.33 10.90
N SER A 496 11.08 -39.25 11.80
CA SER A 496 9.95 -40.18 11.62
C SER A 496 8.67 -39.75 12.33
N VAL A 497 8.77 -39.05 13.44
CA VAL A 497 7.63 -38.64 14.27
C VAL A 497 7.52 -37.13 14.47
N GLY A 498 8.61 -36.38 14.27
CA GLY A 498 8.65 -34.94 14.39
C GLY A 498 8.04 -34.17 13.20
N TYR A 499 8.24 -32.88 13.17
CA TYR A 499 7.63 -31.95 12.19
C TYR A 499 7.95 -32.31 10.73
N ARG A 500 9.10 -32.94 10.44
CA ARG A 500 9.51 -33.33 9.07
C ARG A 500 8.54 -34.30 8.39
N LYS A 501 7.70 -34.99 9.17
CA LYS A 501 6.63 -35.83 8.65
C LYS A 501 5.53 -35.00 7.95
N HIS A 502 5.27 -33.80 8.44
CA HIS A 502 4.14 -32.97 8.04
C HIS A 502 4.56 -31.74 7.18
N MET A 503 5.85 -31.34 7.26
CA MET A 503 6.37 -30.12 6.68
C MET A 503 7.36 -30.40 5.55
N ASP A 504 7.27 -29.67 4.44
CA ASP A 504 8.30 -29.64 3.40
C ASP A 504 9.41 -28.65 3.82
N VAL A 505 10.46 -29.20 4.40
CA VAL A 505 11.53 -28.40 5.03
C VAL A 505 12.19 -27.43 4.06
N LYS A 506 12.38 -27.84 2.78
CA LYS A 506 12.99 -26.94 1.78
C LYS A 506 12.14 -25.69 1.56
N SER A 507 10.84 -25.84 1.40
CA SER A 507 9.97 -24.67 1.18
C SER A 507 9.96 -23.71 2.36
N PHE A 508 10.05 -24.23 3.59
CA PHE A 508 10.17 -23.41 4.80
C PHE A 508 11.51 -22.69 4.89
N ILE A 509 12.61 -23.34 4.52
CA ILE A 509 13.94 -22.71 4.45
C ILE A 509 13.95 -21.59 3.41
N ASP A 510 13.44 -21.85 2.21
CA ASP A 510 13.40 -20.85 1.13
C ASP A 510 12.55 -19.65 1.52
N TYR A 511 11.36 -19.89 2.08
CA TYR A 511 10.47 -18.83 2.55
C TYR A 511 11.11 -18.01 3.67
N PHE A 512 11.74 -18.66 4.64
CA PHE A 512 12.50 -17.99 5.68
C PHE A 512 13.59 -17.09 5.11
N LEU A 513 14.39 -17.60 4.17
CA LEU A 513 15.49 -16.85 3.59
C LEU A 513 15.02 -15.62 2.80
N VAL A 514 13.97 -15.73 2.00
CA VAL A 514 13.43 -14.57 1.27
C VAL A 514 12.99 -13.47 2.24
N ASN A 515 12.25 -13.83 3.29
CA ASN A 515 11.73 -12.87 4.27
C ASN A 515 12.83 -12.32 5.19
N GLU A 516 13.84 -13.10 5.55
CA GLU A 516 14.97 -12.60 6.36
C GLU A 516 15.94 -11.76 5.53
N VAL A 517 16.25 -12.13 4.30
CA VAL A 517 17.09 -11.31 3.40
C VAL A 517 16.46 -9.95 3.16
N SER A 518 15.17 -9.89 3.08
CA SER A 518 14.40 -8.67 2.89
C SER A 518 14.04 -7.95 4.20
N ARG A 519 14.19 -8.62 5.34
CA ARG A 519 13.68 -8.19 6.65
C ARG A 519 12.25 -7.66 6.52
N ASN A 520 11.39 -8.47 5.87
CA ASN A 520 10.01 -8.10 5.59
C ASN A 520 9.20 -8.02 6.88
N ASN A 521 8.65 -6.85 7.20
CA ASN A 521 7.88 -6.61 8.42
C ASN A 521 6.60 -7.46 8.49
N ASP A 522 5.99 -7.74 7.36
CA ASP A 522 4.74 -8.51 7.31
C ASP A 522 4.98 -10.02 7.05
N GLY A 523 6.15 -10.40 6.55
CA GLY A 523 6.42 -11.71 5.99
C GLY A 523 6.24 -12.91 6.92
N PHE A 524 6.07 -12.72 8.23
CA PHE A 524 5.83 -13.81 9.19
C PHE A 524 4.52 -13.66 9.95
N LYS A 525 3.76 -12.56 9.78
CA LYS A 525 2.51 -12.29 10.50
C LYS A 525 1.31 -12.02 9.58
N LYS A 526 1.56 -11.46 8.40
CA LYS A 526 0.54 -11.12 7.39
C LYS A 526 1.02 -11.51 6.01
N SER A 527 0.10 -11.66 5.07
CA SER A 527 0.41 -12.04 3.70
C SER A 527 1.27 -13.32 3.60
N VAL A 528 1.21 -14.16 4.64
CA VAL A 528 1.88 -15.46 4.72
C VAL A 528 0.99 -16.51 4.10
N PHE A 529 1.52 -17.29 3.17
CA PHE A 529 0.79 -18.35 2.53
C PHE A 529 1.39 -19.71 2.83
N PHE A 530 0.52 -20.72 2.96
CA PHE A 530 0.86 -22.11 3.05
C PHE A 530 -0.03 -22.89 2.09
N HIS A 531 0.51 -23.97 1.52
CA HIS A 531 -0.32 -24.83 0.67
C HIS A 531 -0.02 -26.31 0.88
N LYS A 532 -1.02 -27.14 0.66
CA LYS A 532 -0.91 -28.58 0.84
C LYS A 532 -1.61 -29.31 -0.30
N ASP A 533 -0.87 -30.17 -0.98
CA ASP A 533 -1.43 -31.08 -1.97
C ASP A 533 -1.87 -32.41 -1.35
N LYS A 534 -2.49 -33.30 -2.13
CA LYS A 534 -2.94 -34.63 -1.73
C LYS A 534 -1.78 -35.46 -1.20
N ASN A 535 -2.09 -36.39 -0.29
CA ASN A 535 -1.08 -37.30 0.25
C ASN A 535 -0.41 -38.12 -0.85
N SER A 536 -1.15 -38.53 -1.89
CA SER A 536 -0.60 -39.19 -3.08
C SER A 536 0.38 -38.33 -3.89
N ASN A 537 0.32 -37.00 -3.73
CA ASN A 537 1.19 -36.02 -4.40
C ASN A 537 2.27 -35.43 -3.46
N GLY A 538 2.66 -36.20 -2.44
CA GLY A 538 3.67 -35.78 -1.46
C GLY A 538 3.13 -35.19 -0.16
N GLY A 539 1.91 -34.64 -0.15
CA GLY A 539 1.03 -34.39 1.00
C GLY A 539 1.53 -33.54 2.17
N LYS A 540 2.73 -32.94 2.10
CA LYS A 540 3.27 -32.10 3.16
C LYS A 540 2.86 -30.64 2.99
N LEU A 541 2.74 -29.94 4.12
CA LEU A 541 2.53 -28.50 4.10
C LEU A 541 3.79 -27.79 3.57
N LYS A 542 3.62 -26.87 2.65
CA LYS A 542 4.67 -26.01 2.09
C LYS A 542 4.43 -24.57 2.49
N ALA A 543 5.49 -23.85 2.81
CA ALA A 543 5.47 -22.39 2.96
C ALA A 543 5.59 -21.69 1.60
N GLY A 544 4.89 -20.58 1.43
CA GLY A 544 4.81 -19.85 0.18
C GLY A 544 3.48 -20.06 -0.56
N PRO A 545 3.32 -19.33 -1.69
CA PRO A 545 4.27 -18.41 -2.31
C PRO A 545 4.49 -17.12 -1.52
N VAL A 546 5.58 -16.41 -1.84
CA VAL A 546 5.87 -15.08 -1.28
C VAL A 546 4.91 -14.02 -1.82
N TRP A 547 4.57 -13.02 -1.00
CA TRP A 547 3.63 -11.96 -1.34
C TRP A 547 3.86 -10.71 -0.49
N ASP A 548 3.64 -9.51 -1.07
CA ASP A 548 3.55 -8.25 -0.34
C ASP A 548 4.87 -7.78 0.29
N PHE A 549 5.78 -7.27 -0.56
CA PHE A 549 7.13 -6.86 -0.16
C PHE A 549 7.38 -5.34 -0.25
N ASP A 550 6.36 -4.53 -0.36
CA ASP A 550 6.52 -3.07 -0.44
C ASP A 550 7.02 -2.44 0.88
N TRP A 551 6.89 -3.15 2.02
CA TRP A 551 7.47 -2.80 3.32
C TRP A 551 8.88 -3.39 3.54
N ALA A 552 9.38 -4.22 2.64
CA ALA A 552 10.66 -4.91 2.77
C ALA A 552 11.87 -4.03 2.37
N TRP A 553 13.08 -4.44 2.75
CA TRP A 553 14.34 -3.73 2.48
C TRP A 553 14.32 -2.25 2.90
N LYS A 554 13.75 -1.98 4.07
CA LYS A 554 13.65 -0.66 4.71
C LYS A 554 14.01 -0.77 6.18
N ASN A 555 14.43 0.35 6.78
CA ASN A 555 14.52 0.51 8.23
C ASN A 555 13.26 1.22 8.68
N ILE A 556 12.37 0.51 9.40
CA ILE A 556 11.01 0.97 9.70
C ILE A 556 10.92 1.30 11.19
N ALA A 557 10.42 2.48 11.52
CA ALA A 557 10.18 2.93 12.89
C ALA A 557 8.95 2.21 13.48
N SER A 558 9.11 0.91 13.80
CA SER A 558 8.06 0.10 14.40
C SER A 558 8.50 -0.61 15.68
N CYS A 559 9.70 -1.16 15.68
CA CYS A 559 10.36 -1.74 16.87
C CYS A 559 11.84 -1.98 16.56
N SER A 560 12.64 -2.26 17.58
CA SER A 560 14.10 -2.40 17.49
C SER A 560 14.60 -3.40 16.44
N ILE A 561 13.81 -4.42 16.09
CA ILE A 561 14.12 -5.38 15.03
C ILE A 561 14.18 -4.71 13.65
N PHE A 562 13.22 -3.85 13.36
CA PHE A 562 13.06 -3.20 12.05
C PHE A 562 13.71 -1.81 11.98
N GLU A 563 13.97 -1.17 13.13
CA GLU A 563 14.67 0.11 13.24
C GLU A 563 16.18 -0.01 13.02
N ALA A 564 16.74 -1.20 13.21
CA ALA A 564 18.18 -1.43 13.11
C ALA A 564 18.76 -1.00 11.78
N THR A 565 19.77 -0.11 11.81
CA THR A 565 20.41 0.49 10.61
C THR A 565 21.74 -0.18 10.25
N ASP A 566 22.14 -1.23 10.98
CA ASP A 566 23.36 -2.00 10.79
C ASP A 566 23.15 -3.35 10.09
N GLY A 567 21.97 -3.55 9.52
CA GLY A 567 21.57 -4.82 8.88
C GLY A 567 21.12 -5.91 9.86
N SER A 568 21.16 -5.67 11.18
CA SER A 568 20.76 -6.62 12.22
C SER A 568 19.24 -6.79 12.33
N GLY A 569 18.81 -7.66 13.24
CA GLY A 569 17.42 -7.97 13.54
C GLY A 569 16.90 -9.17 12.74
N TRP A 570 16.13 -10.04 13.43
CA TRP A 570 15.49 -11.21 12.85
C TRP A 570 13.99 -10.96 12.65
N ALA A 571 13.54 -10.91 11.41
CA ALA A 571 12.13 -10.62 11.09
C ALA A 571 11.17 -11.70 11.61
N HIS A 572 11.60 -12.96 11.71
CA HIS A 572 10.77 -14.03 12.27
C HIS A 572 10.44 -13.87 13.77
N LEU A 573 11.15 -12.97 14.47
CA LEU A 573 10.86 -12.60 15.86
C LEU A 573 9.84 -11.44 15.96
N ILE A 574 9.02 -11.23 14.95
CA ILE A 574 8.02 -10.13 14.89
C ILE A 574 7.08 -10.12 16.11
N ASN A 575 6.83 -11.25 16.74
CA ASN A 575 6.00 -11.31 17.94
C ASN A 575 6.62 -10.61 19.17
N ASP A 576 7.93 -10.31 19.15
CA ASP A 576 8.59 -9.48 20.17
C ASP A 576 8.29 -7.99 20.00
N CYS A 577 7.65 -7.61 18.90
CA CYS A 577 7.19 -6.26 18.61
C CYS A 577 5.72 -6.07 19.02
N PHE A 578 5.32 -4.81 19.24
CA PHE A 578 3.91 -4.48 19.25
C PHE A 578 3.38 -4.56 17.80
N THR A 579 2.48 -5.50 17.53
CA THR A 579 2.01 -5.79 16.18
C THR A 579 0.50 -5.99 16.15
N ASP A 580 -0.09 -5.74 15.00
CA ASP A 580 -1.53 -5.79 14.72
C ASP A 580 -2.03 -7.19 14.29
N ASN A 581 -1.14 -8.14 14.10
CA ASN A 581 -1.42 -9.56 13.87
C ASN A 581 -0.25 -10.40 14.36
N TYR A 582 -0.45 -11.68 14.67
CA TYR A 582 0.55 -12.53 15.30
C TYR A 582 1.06 -13.62 14.35
N SER A 583 2.38 -13.83 14.36
CA SER A 583 3.04 -14.95 13.71
C SER A 583 2.72 -16.26 14.43
N CYS A 584 2.58 -17.37 13.71
CA CYS A 584 2.52 -18.70 14.31
C CYS A 584 3.83 -19.09 15.05
N GLY A 585 4.91 -18.37 14.83
CA GLY A 585 6.17 -18.55 15.57
C GLY A 585 6.89 -19.87 15.30
N TRP A 586 6.50 -20.64 14.29
CA TRP A 586 7.09 -21.97 14.02
C TRP A 586 8.61 -21.92 13.80
N TYR A 587 9.13 -20.84 13.22
CA TYR A 587 10.57 -20.69 12.99
C TYR A 587 11.38 -20.60 14.29
N VAL A 588 10.81 -20.03 15.36
CA VAL A 588 11.46 -20.02 16.69
C VAL A 588 11.72 -21.45 17.19
N ARG A 589 10.81 -22.38 16.90
CA ARG A 589 10.98 -23.79 17.25
C ARG A 589 11.87 -24.54 16.26
N LEU A 590 11.72 -24.32 14.96
CA LEU A 590 12.52 -24.95 13.91
C LEU A 590 14.02 -24.67 14.10
N LEU A 591 14.36 -23.43 14.45
CA LEU A 591 15.76 -23.01 14.71
C LEU A 591 16.37 -23.65 15.96
N GLN A 592 15.62 -24.39 16.79
CA GLN A 592 16.15 -25.20 17.85
C GLN A 592 16.61 -26.59 17.35
N ASP A 593 16.29 -26.99 16.13
CA ASP A 593 16.80 -28.23 15.51
C ASP A 593 18.14 -27.93 14.80
N SER A 594 19.23 -28.54 15.29
CA SER A 594 20.55 -28.40 14.66
C SER A 594 20.58 -28.91 13.21
N THR A 595 19.76 -29.90 12.86
CA THR A 595 19.66 -30.42 11.49
C THR A 595 19.03 -29.41 10.58
N PHE A 596 17.95 -28.76 11.02
CA PHE A 596 17.31 -27.67 10.28
C PHE A 596 18.29 -26.51 10.07
N ASN A 597 19.03 -26.12 11.13
CA ASN A 597 20.02 -25.05 11.04
C ASN A 597 21.14 -25.36 10.04
N ASN A 598 21.61 -26.61 10.00
CA ASN A 598 22.64 -27.02 9.04
C ASN A 598 22.11 -27.01 7.59
N GLU A 599 20.87 -27.47 7.37
CA GLU A 599 20.21 -27.40 6.06
C GLU A 599 19.97 -25.94 5.64
N LEU A 600 19.52 -25.08 6.56
CA LEU A 600 19.36 -23.65 6.35
C LEU A 600 20.68 -22.98 5.97
N ARG A 601 21.76 -23.28 6.71
CA ARG A 601 23.09 -22.74 6.42
C ARG A 601 23.59 -23.19 5.05
N CYS A 602 23.44 -24.46 4.72
CA CYS A 602 23.86 -24.97 3.41
C CYS A 602 23.07 -24.36 2.27
N ALA A 603 21.75 -24.20 2.41
CA ALA A 603 20.92 -23.54 1.42
C ALA A 603 21.33 -22.06 1.26
N TYR A 604 21.55 -21.35 2.36
CA TYR A 604 22.00 -19.97 2.33
C TYR A 604 23.36 -19.83 1.64
N ASP A 605 24.37 -20.66 2.00
CA ASP A 605 25.69 -20.62 1.39
C ASP A 605 25.65 -20.90 -0.12
N ASP A 606 24.78 -21.83 -0.57
CA ASP A 606 24.56 -22.09 -1.99
C ASP A 606 23.93 -20.87 -2.68
N TYR A 607 22.86 -20.30 -2.10
CA TYR A 607 22.20 -19.13 -2.68
C TYR A 607 23.10 -17.90 -2.69
N ARG A 608 24.02 -17.72 -1.71
CA ARG A 608 25.02 -16.64 -1.70
C ARG A 608 25.98 -16.71 -2.89
N THR A 609 26.16 -17.88 -3.49
CA THR A 609 26.99 -18.02 -4.71
C THR A 609 26.26 -17.73 -6.00
N ASN A 610 24.91 -17.54 -5.96
CA ASN A 610 24.12 -17.30 -7.17
C ASN A 610 22.90 -16.37 -6.94
N VAL A 611 21.78 -16.85 -6.39
CA VAL A 611 20.54 -16.05 -6.26
C VAL A 611 20.73 -14.83 -5.36
N LEU A 612 21.44 -14.99 -4.27
CA LEU A 612 21.74 -13.95 -3.29
C LEU A 612 23.15 -13.38 -3.46
N ASP A 613 23.82 -13.66 -4.59
CA ASP A 613 25.07 -12.98 -4.91
C ASP A 613 24.83 -11.49 -5.08
N THR A 614 25.61 -10.67 -4.38
CA THR A 614 25.42 -9.21 -4.33
C THR A 614 25.51 -8.57 -5.73
N ALA A 615 26.42 -9.04 -6.59
CA ALA A 615 26.55 -8.51 -7.94
C ALA A 615 25.35 -8.88 -8.81
N ASN A 616 24.77 -10.07 -8.63
CA ASN A 616 23.58 -10.49 -9.34
C ASN A 616 22.34 -9.67 -8.92
N LEU A 617 22.15 -9.46 -7.60
CA LEU A 617 21.06 -8.62 -7.09
C LEU A 617 21.19 -7.17 -7.58
N PHE A 618 22.40 -6.61 -7.55
CA PHE A 618 22.63 -5.24 -8.02
C PHE A 618 22.40 -5.12 -9.53
N ALA A 619 22.85 -6.11 -10.31
CA ALA A 619 22.59 -6.13 -11.74
C ALA A 619 21.09 -6.23 -12.07
N TYR A 620 20.33 -6.97 -11.28
CA TYR A 620 18.86 -7.00 -11.40
C TYR A 620 18.25 -5.63 -11.12
N ILE A 621 18.61 -4.99 -9.99
CA ILE A 621 18.12 -3.66 -9.60
C ILE A 621 18.46 -2.63 -10.69
N ASP A 622 19.70 -2.61 -11.18
CA ASP A 622 20.14 -1.69 -12.23
C ASP A 622 19.37 -1.91 -13.55
N SER A 623 19.09 -3.17 -13.89
CA SER A 623 18.35 -3.50 -15.10
C SER A 623 16.91 -3.02 -15.07
N VAL A 624 16.23 -3.17 -13.92
CA VAL A 624 14.87 -2.67 -13.74
C VAL A 624 14.87 -1.14 -13.65
N GLY A 625 15.85 -0.54 -12.96
CA GLY A 625 16.03 0.91 -12.93
C GLY A 625 16.20 1.51 -14.33
N LEU A 626 16.97 0.86 -15.21
CA LEU A 626 17.11 1.26 -16.61
C LEU A 626 15.79 1.10 -17.40
N LEU A 627 15.06 0.01 -17.16
CA LEU A 627 13.76 -0.24 -17.82
C LEU A 627 12.74 0.86 -17.54
N VAL A 628 12.73 1.40 -16.32
CA VAL A 628 11.77 2.45 -15.91
C VAL A 628 12.33 3.87 -16.03
N GLN A 629 13.52 4.07 -16.61
CA GLN A 629 14.25 5.33 -16.61
C GLN A 629 13.42 6.55 -17.04
N ASN A 630 12.55 6.40 -18.04
CA ASN A 630 11.68 7.47 -18.51
C ASN A 630 10.32 7.45 -17.77
N ALA A 631 9.81 6.28 -17.49
CA ALA A 631 8.51 6.12 -16.84
C ALA A 631 8.53 6.61 -15.38
N GLN A 632 9.64 6.43 -14.65
CA GLN A 632 9.77 6.88 -13.26
C GLN A 632 9.62 8.40 -13.12
N ALA A 633 10.08 9.17 -14.09
CA ALA A 633 9.94 10.62 -14.05
C ALA A 633 8.46 11.05 -14.07
N ARG A 634 7.64 10.39 -14.92
CA ARG A 634 6.19 10.61 -14.96
C ARG A 634 5.50 10.11 -13.68
N HIS A 635 5.96 8.96 -13.16
CA HIS A 635 5.43 8.39 -11.93
C HIS A 635 5.62 9.35 -10.75
N PHE A 636 6.86 9.86 -10.54
CA PHE A 636 7.15 10.76 -9.43
C PHE A 636 6.68 12.20 -9.66
N GLN A 637 6.35 12.59 -10.89
CA GLN A 637 5.59 13.81 -11.15
C GLN A 637 4.13 13.65 -10.70
N LYS A 638 3.51 12.49 -10.98
CA LYS A 638 2.13 12.17 -10.52
C LYS A 638 2.06 11.95 -9.02
N TRP A 639 3.05 11.23 -8.47
CA TRP A 639 3.15 10.86 -7.07
C TRP A 639 4.49 11.34 -6.52
N PRO A 640 4.59 12.56 -5.99
CA PRO A 640 5.85 13.15 -5.51
C PRO A 640 6.27 12.59 -4.14
N ILE A 641 6.51 11.27 -4.10
CA ILE A 641 6.87 10.52 -2.89
C ILE A 641 8.39 10.34 -2.68
N LEU A 642 9.23 10.87 -3.57
CA LEU A 642 10.68 10.93 -3.33
C LEU A 642 11.00 11.94 -2.23
N GLY A 643 11.82 11.53 -1.27
CA GLY A 643 12.13 12.33 -0.09
C GLY A 643 11.08 12.24 1.03
N VAL A 644 9.99 11.52 0.82
CA VAL A 644 8.86 11.40 1.74
C VAL A 644 8.97 10.10 2.51
N SER A 645 8.84 10.15 3.84
CA SER A 645 8.68 8.97 4.69
C SER A 645 7.21 8.51 4.65
N GLY A 646 7.01 7.22 4.51
CA GLY A 646 5.66 6.66 4.54
C GLY A 646 5.13 6.20 3.18
N PRO A 647 4.00 5.46 3.16
CA PRO A 647 3.21 5.02 4.32
C PRO A 647 3.97 4.16 5.37
N ALA A 648 5.05 3.45 4.97
CA ALA A 648 5.93 2.80 5.94
C ALA A 648 6.82 3.86 6.61
N PRO A 649 6.72 4.09 7.93
CA PRO A 649 7.52 5.11 8.61
C PRO A 649 9.00 4.68 8.60
N GLU A 650 9.86 5.40 7.87
CA GLU A 650 11.27 5.05 7.74
C GLU A 650 12.13 5.81 8.75
N VAL A 651 13.07 5.09 9.38
CA VAL A 651 14.00 5.67 10.37
C VAL A 651 14.98 6.65 9.74
N ASN A 652 15.43 6.37 8.53
CA ASN A 652 16.41 7.18 7.82
C ASN A 652 15.73 8.20 6.91
N ALA A 653 16.42 9.31 6.66
CA ALA A 653 15.99 10.25 5.63
C ALA A 653 15.83 9.56 4.26
N CYS A 654 14.70 9.80 3.62
CA CYS A 654 14.36 9.19 2.35
C CYS A 654 15.13 9.84 1.20
N ALA A 655 15.47 9.05 0.20
CA ALA A 655 16.17 9.53 -0.99
C ALA A 655 15.30 10.49 -1.80
N ILE A 656 15.86 11.65 -2.17
CA ILE A 656 15.17 12.71 -2.91
C ILE A 656 15.22 12.52 -4.43
N THR A 657 15.95 11.52 -4.91
CA THR A 657 16.01 11.15 -6.33
C THR A 657 15.87 9.64 -6.50
N TYR A 658 15.32 9.21 -7.62
CA TYR A 658 15.18 7.78 -7.93
C TYR A 658 16.51 7.03 -7.97
N ALA A 659 17.56 7.64 -8.53
CA ALA A 659 18.90 7.03 -8.55
C ALA A 659 19.44 6.82 -7.12
N ALA A 660 19.26 7.80 -6.24
CA ALA A 660 19.67 7.66 -4.84
C ALA A 660 18.84 6.61 -4.09
N GLU A 661 17.56 6.44 -4.42
CA GLU A 661 16.72 5.37 -3.85
C GLU A 661 17.24 3.98 -4.23
N LEU A 662 17.64 3.78 -5.50
CA LEU A 662 18.25 2.51 -5.92
C LEU A 662 19.60 2.26 -5.23
N ASP A 663 20.42 3.30 -5.05
CA ASP A 663 21.69 3.17 -4.33
C ASP A 663 21.47 2.86 -2.85
N THR A 664 20.44 3.47 -2.23
CA THR A 664 20.03 3.17 -0.85
C THR A 664 19.57 1.72 -0.72
N LEU A 665 18.74 1.23 -1.63
CA LEU A 665 18.30 -0.17 -1.66
C LEU A 665 19.48 -1.14 -1.77
N LYS A 666 20.45 -0.86 -2.68
CA LYS A 666 21.65 -1.70 -2.83
C LYS A 666 22.52 -1.68 -1.58
N ALA A 667 22.73 -0.52 -0.98
CA ALA A 667 23.51 -0.39 0.26
C ALA A 667 22.84 -1.15 1.41
N TRP A 668 21.53 -1.06 1.54
CA TRP A 668 20.76 -1.81 2.52
C TRP A 668 20.92 -3.32 2.33
N ILE A 669 20.78 -3.82 1.09
CA ILE A 669 20.93 -5.24 0.75
C ILE A 669 22.34 -5.73 1.09
N ALA A 670 23.39 -5.00 0.72
CA ALA A 670 24.76 -5.36 1.02
C ALA A 670 24.98 -5.51 2.54
N GLN A 671 24.55 -4.52 3.30
CA GLN A 671 24.69 -4.52 4.76
C GLN A 671 23.90 -5.67 5.41
N ARG A 672 22.69 -5.96 4.90
CA ARG A 672 21.88 -7.08 5.37
C ARG A 672 22.53 -8.42 5.10
N LEU A 673 23.06 -8.63 3.92
CA LEU A 673 23.74 -9.87 3.53
C LEU A 673 25.03 -10.07 4.35
N ASP A 674 25.82 -9.02 4.59
CA ASP A 674 27.01 -9.08 5.45
C ASP A 674 26.65 -9.53 6.87
N TRP A 675 25.54 -9.00 7.41
CA TRP A 675 25.05 -9.41 8.73
C TRP A 675 24.57 -10.87 8.72
N LEU A 676 23.81 -11.29 7.72
CA LEU A 676 23.31 -12.68 7.60
C LEU A 676 24.46 -13.68 7.40
N ASP A 677 25.49 -13.32 6.62
CA ASP A 677 26.69 -14.15 6.43
C ASP A 677 27.32 -14.56 7.77
N ALA A 678 27.29 -13.65 8.74
CA ALA A 678 27.82 -13.87 10.09
C ALA A 678 26.83 -14.53 11.06
N ASN A 679 25.51 -14.42 10.82
CA ASN A 679 24.50 -14.74 11.83
C ASN A 679 23.55 -15.90 11.44
N ILE A 680 23.45 -16.33 10.18
CA ILE A 680 22.67 -17.52 9.81
C ILE A 680 23.21 -18.73 10.60
N PRO A 681 22.36 -19.41 11.39
CA PRO A 681 22.82 -20.51 12.24
C PRO A 681 23.17 -21.77 11.45
N GLY A 682 23.89 -22.67 12.08
CA GLY A 682 24.26 -23.96 11.51
C GLY A 682 25.66 -23.99 10.90
N VAL A 683 26.06 -25.16 10.44
CA VAL A 683 27.34 -25.42 9.77
C VAL A 683 27.08 -26.24 8.52
N CYS A 684 27.46 -25.68 7.36
CA CYS A 684 27.48 -26.45 6.12
C CYS A 684 28.81 -27.21 6.03
N SER A 685 28.84 -28.42 6.59
CA SER A 685 29.97 -29.31 6.41
C SER A 685 29.79 -30.12 5.14
N ASN A 686 30.73 -30.06 4.22
CA ASN A 686 30.77 -30.89 3.00
C ASN A 686 30.94 -32.42 3.32
N ALA A 687 30.79 -32.84 4.56
CA ALA A 687 30.90 -34.21 4.99
C ALA A 687 29.51 -34.86 5.02
N GLY A 688 28.98 -35.29 3.86
CA GLY A 688 27.85 -36.22 3.84
C GLY A 688 26.76 -36.02 2.85
N MET A 689 26.79 -35.02 1.98
CA MET A 689 25.93 -35.01 0.80
C MET A 689 26.64 -35.72 -0.36
N ASN A 690 26.57 -37.05 -0.40
CA ASN A 690 26.58 -37.77 -1.65
C ASN A 690 25.26 -37.48 -2.38
N GLY A 691 25.09 -36.22 -2.81
CA GLY A 691 24.22 -35.92 -3.92
C GLY A 691 24.78 -36.63 -5.16
N PRO A 692 23.97 -36.92 -6.18
CA PRO A 692 24.49 -37.52 -7.40
C PRO A 692 25.67 -36.67 -7.87
N GLU A 693 26.78 -37.35 -8.22
CA GLU A 693 28.04 -36.74 -8.71
C GLU A 693 27.74 -35.55 -9.63
N ALA A 694 28.51 -34.47 -9.48
CA ALA A 694 28.40 -33.25 -10.23
C ALA A 694 28.02 -33.56 -11.69
N VAL A 695 26.75 -33.28 -12.00
CA VAL A 695 26.19 -33.46 -13.32
C VAL A 695 26.83 -32.41 -14.20
N GLY A 696 27.98 -32.68 -14.74
CA GLY A 696 28.79 -31.91 -15.66
C GLY A 696 28.55 -30.39 -15.72
N SER A 697 29.54 -29.60 -15.99
CA SER A 697 29.40 -28.15 -16.15
C SER A 697 29.41 -27.73 -17.60
N LEU A 698 28.50 -26.82 -17.96
CA LEU A 698 28.49 -26.15 -19.26
C LEU A 698 29.26 -24.82 -19.12
N SER A 699 30.37 -24.65 -19.82
CA SER A 699 31.09 -23.38 -19.90
C SER A 699 30.56 -22.53 -21.06
N CYS A 700 30.57 -21.22 -20.88
CA CYS A 700 30.12 -20.25 -21.88
C CYS A 700 31.24 -19.25 -22.18
N PHE A 701 31.59 -19.07 -23.45
CA PHE A 701 32.62 -18.12 -23.86
C PHE A 701 32.39 -17.59 -25.30
N PRO A 702 32.84 -16.38 -25.64
CA PRO A 702 33.26 -15.35 -24.69
C PRO A 702 32.07 -14.84 -23.89
N ASN A 703 32.30 -14.41 -22.67
CA ASN A 703 31.28 -13.74 -21.83
C ASN A 703 32.01 -12.72 -20.93
N PRO A 704 31.88 -11.40 -21.20
CA PRO A 704 31.01 -10.74 -22.18
C PRO A 704 31.33 -11.06 -23.67
N SER A 705 30.32 -10.89 -24.54
CA SER A 705 30.37 -11.14 -25.97
C SER A 705 29.85 -9.96 -26.80
N THR A 706 30.23 -9.85 -28.06
CA THR A 706 29.60 -8.93 -29.03
C THR A 706 28.33 -9.51 -29.66
N GLY A 707 27.75 -10.55 -29.05
CA GLY A 707 26.47 -11.13 -29.43
C GLY A 707 26.44 -12.65 -29.56
N THR A 708 27.55 -13.31 -29.90
CA THR A 708 27.58 -14.78 -30.03
C THR A 708 28.28 -15.42 -28.84
N PHE A 709 27.65 -16.41 -28.25
CA PHE A 709 28.13 -17.22 -27.14
C PHE A 709 28.30 -18.66 -27.59
N HIS A 710 29.43 -19.26 -27.26
CA HIS A 710 29.70 -20.66 -27.41
C HIS A 710 29.53 -21.38 -26.09
N PHE A 711 28.68 -22.38 -26.07
CA PHE A 711 28.43 -23.23 -24.90
C PHE A 711 29.11 -24.59 -25.15
N GLN A 712 29.93 -25.03 -24.20
CA GLN A 712 30.64 -26.30 -24.28
C GLN A 712 30.75 -26.95 -22.91
N GLY A 713 30.50 -28.26 -22.83
CA GLY A 713 30.66 -29.01 -21.58
C GLY A 713 30.18 -30.46 -21.71
N PHE A 714 30.15 -31.13 -20.58
CA PHE A 714 29.56 -32.46 -20.44
C PHE A 714 28.40 -32.36 -19.44
N VAL A 715 27.23 -32.83 -19.79
CA VAL A 715 26.07 -32.88 -18.93
C VAL A 715 25.52 -34.29 -18.87
N ALA A 716 25.50 -34.89 -17.70
CA ALA A 716 24.86 -36.15 -17.45
C ALA A 716 23.35 -35.91 -17.26
N GLY A 717 22.51 -36.83 -17.71
CA GLY A 717 21.08 -36.78 -17.56
C GLY A 717 20.46 -38.07 -18.10
N SER A 718 19.22 -38.34 -17.69
CA SER A 718 18.47 -39.54 -18.11
C SER A 718 17.46 -39.24 -19.22
N GLY A 719 17.25 -37.96 -19.56
CA GLY A 719 16.26 -37.52 -20.53
C GLY A 719 16.72 -36.29 -21.32
N PRO A 720 15.85 -35.71 -22.15
CA PRO A 720 16.16 -34.51 -22.91
C PRO A 720 16.37 -33.31 -21.98
N LEU A 721 17.49 -32.59 -22.20
CA LEU A 721 17.83 -31.39 -21.45
C LEU A 721 17.18 -30.17 -22.12
N VAL A 722 16.61 -29.28 -21.34
CA VAL A 722 16.05 -28.02 -21.83
C VAL A 722 16.96 -26.88 -21.46
N PHE A 723 17.55 -26.25 -22.45
CA PHE A 723 18.33 -25.03 -22.28
C PHE A 723 17.49 -23.83 -22.71
N THR A 724 17.41 -22.83 -21.84
CA THR A 724 16.58 -21.62 -22.07
C THR A 724 17.41 -20.38 -21.79
N ILE A 725 17.29 -19.36 -22.63
CA ILE A 725 17.84 -18.02 -22.37
C ILE A 725 16.70 -17.08 -22.00
N HIS A 726 16.93 -16.31 -20.95
CA HIS A 726 15.99 -15.34 -20.42
C HIS A 726 16.58 -13.93 -20.48
N ASP A 727 15.76 -12.92 -20.68
CA ASP A 727 16.16 -11.54 -20.44
C ASP A 727 16.19 -11.22 -18.93
N VAL A 728 16.52 -9.99 -18.59
CA VAL A 728 16.57 -9.52 -17.20
C VAL A 728 15.21 -9.53 -16.48
N ALA A 729 14.10 -9.61 -17.22
CA ALA A 729 12.77 -9.78 -16.69
C ALA A 729 12.32 -11.26 -16.69
N TRP A 730 13.27 -12.19 -16.79
CA TRP A 730 13.06 -13.65 -16.87
C TRP A 730 12.10 -14.10 -17.97
N ARG A 731 11.94 -13.31 -19.04
CA ARG A 731 11.16 -13.73 -20.21
C ARG A 731 12.03 -14.63 -21.08
N GLU A 732 11.45 -15.76 -21.49
CA GLU A 732 12.10 -16.69 -22.40
C GLU A 732 12.40 -15.99 -23.75
N MET A 733 13.66 -15.93 -24.10
CA MET A 733 14.17 -15.32 -25.34
C MET A 733 14.54 -16.37 -26.37
N ASP A 734 15.03 -17.53 -25.92
CA ASP A 734 15.41 -18.64 -26.77
C ASP A 734 15.36 -19.95 -25.97
N ARG A 735 15.03 -21.05 -26.66
CA ARG A 735 14.90 -22.36 -26.05
C ARG A 735 15.35 -23.45 -27.03
N ILE A 736 16.16 -24.38 -26.53
CA ILE A 736 16.49 -25.59 -27.25
C ILE A 736 16.44 -26.83 -26.40
N VAL A 737 16.20 -27.96 -27.03
CA VAL A 737 16.26 -29.27 -26.38
C VAL A 737 17.58 -29.92 -26.80
N LEU A 738 18.36 -30.37 -25.80
CA LEU A 738 19.68 -30.98 -25.97
C LEU A 738 19.61 -32.43 -25.49
N SER A 739 20.50 -33.27 -26.03
CA SER A 739 20.70 -34.63 -25.52
C SER A 739 21.80 -34.63 -24.46
N PRO A 740 21.69 -35.44 -23.38
CA PRO A 740 22.79 -35.64 -22.45
C PRO A 740 24.06 -36.13 -23.10
N GLY A 741 25.21 -35.77 -22.56
CA GLY A 741 26.52 -36.13 -23.07
C GLY A 741 27.43 -34.94 -23.26
N GLN A 742 28.34 -35.03 -24.22
CA GLN A 742 29.18 -33.90 -24.60
C GLN A 742 28.35 -32.90 -25.42
N ILE A 743 28.23 -31.69 -24.95
CA ILE A 743 27.40 -30.64 -25.53
C ILE A 743 28.30 -29.54 -26.05
N ALA A 744 28.06 -29.09 -27.28
CA ALA A 744 28.66 -27.89 -27.86
C ALA A 744 27.65 -27.25 -28.83
N PHE A 745 27.35 -25.98 -28.61
CA PHE A 745 26.42 -25.21 -29.46
C PHE A 745 26.61 -23.70 -29.29
N ASP A 746 26.16 -22.95 -30.28
CA ASP A 746 26.26 -21.49 -30.32
C ASP A 746 24.90 -20.86 -30.15
N ARG A 747 24.88 -19.69 -29.49
CA ARG A 747 23.71 -18.80 -29.40
C ARG A 747 24.10 -17.37 -29.69
N THR A 748 23.26 -16.68 -30.47
CA THR A 748 23.50 -15.28 -30.84
C THR A 748 22.37 -14.43 -30.29
N LEU A 749 22.73 -13.41 -29.51
CA LEU A 749 21.83 -12.39 -28.99
C LEU A 749 22.16 -11.07 -29.66
N VAL A 750 21.15 -10.42 -30.25
CA VAL A 750 21.33 -9.25 -31.15
C VAL A 750 21.30 -7.91 -30.43
N ARG A 751 20.96 -7.86 -29.14
CA ARG A 751 20.84 -6.60 -28.38
C ARG A 751 21.83 -6.58 -27.24
N SER A 752 22.50 -5.44 -27.05
CA SER A 752 23.33 -5.20 -25.86
C SER A 752 22.50 -5.32 -24.60
N GLY A 753 23.08 -5.95 -23.59
CA GLY A 753 22.40 -6.14 -22.31
C GLY A 753 22.83 -7.38 -21.55
N THR A 754 22.20 -7.58 -20.40
CA THR A 754 22.38 -8.78 -19.56
C THR A 754 21.26 -9.78 -19.84
N TYR A 755 21.63 -11.07 -19.95
CA TYR A 755 20.72 -12.19 -20.11
C TYR A 755 21.11 -13.30 -19.14
N PHE A 756 20.21 -14.23 -18.89
CA PHE A 756 20.45 -15.41 -18.06
C PHE A 756 20.13 -16.67 -18.86
N PHE A 757 20.83 -17.74 -18.60
CA PHE A 757 20.44 -19.05 -19.15
C PHE A 757 20.17 -20.05 -18.04
N THR A 758 19.28 -20.99 -18.31
CA THR A 758 19.02 -22.16 -17.47
C THR A 758 19.16 -23.43 -18.29
N LEU A 759 19.63 -24.49 -17.64
CA LEU A 759 19.67 -25.85 -18.18
C LEU A 759 18.92 -26.77 -17.24
N ASN A 760 17.86 -27.42 -17.71
CA ASN A 760 16.99 -28.25 -16.92
C ASN A 760 16.95 -29.70 -17.48
N ASP A 761 16.80 -30.70 -16.58
CA ASP A 761 16.52 -32.10 -16.91
C ASP A 761 15.18 -32.50 -16.28
N GLY A 762 14.15 -32.74 -17.12
CA GLY A 762 12.83 -33.16 -16.65
C GLY A 762 12.16 -32.21 -15.63
N GLY A 763 12.50 -30.91 -15.67
CA GLY A 763 12.01 -29.90 -14.73
C GLY A 763 12.95 -29.58 -13.56
N HIS A 764 14.04 -30.34 -13.40
CA HIS A 764 15.09 -30.03 -12.41
C HIS A 764 16.16 -29.12 -13.01
N LEU A 765 16.45 -28.01 -12.35
CA LEU A 765 17.51 -27.10 -12.75
C LEU A 765 18.88 -27.76 -12.53
N LEU A 766 19.65 -27.93 -13.60
CA LEU A 766 21.00 -28.48 -13.56
C LEU A 766 22.05 -27.37 -13.47
N GLN A 767 21.85 -26.30 -14.25
CA GLN A 767 22.78 -25.17 -14.30
C GLN A 767 22.07 -23.89 -14.73
N LYS A 768 22.55 -22.76 -14.25
CA LYS A 768 22.20 -21.43 -14.73
C LYS A 768 23.45 -20.56 -14.83
N GLY A 769 23.37 -19.48 -15.60
CA GLY A 769 24.47 -18.54 -15.72
C GLY A 769 24.04 -17.23 -16.35
N LYS A 770 24.93 -16.24 -16.28
CA LYS A 770 24.73 -14.89 -16.82
C LYS A 770 25.45 -14.76 -18.16
N LEU A 771 24.81 -14.08 -19.10
CA LEU A 771 25.38 -13.70 -20.40
C LEU A 771 25.37 -12.17 -20.52
N VAL A 772 26.47 -11.59 -20.97
CA VAL A 772 26.58 -10.15 -21.21
C VAL A 772 26.89 -9.88 -22.66
N VAL A 773 26.00 -9.18 -23.37
CA VAL A 773 26.17 -8.67 -24.72
C VAL A 773 26.62 -7.21 -24.62
N LEU A 774 27.81 -6.90 -25.21
CA LEU A 774 28.42 -5.56 -25.24
C LEU A 774 27.74 -4.65 -26.26
#